data_8b4fb41fcd0e7c135144f851f4b6fc08
#
_entry.id   8b4fb41fcd0e7c135144f851f4b6fc08
#
_cell.length_a   1.000
_cell.length_b   1.000
_cell.length_c   1.000
_cell.angle_alpha   90.00
_cell.angle_beta   90.00
_cell.angle_gamma   90.00
#
_symmetry.space_group_name_H-M   'P 1'
#
loop_
_entity.id
_entity.type
_entity.pdbx_description
1 polymer ?
#
loop_
_entity_poly.entity_id
_entity_poly.type
_entity_poly.pdbx_seq_one_letter_code
_entity_poly.pdbx_strand_id
1 'polypeptide(L)'
;MEIKFSDELNATLSYSREEAMRTGSYGIGPDHMLLGILRHGTNSACRILEDCGVELDRLKSYIDNRITTNEQIPFSDLEKVGLSRTGQNMLSLMLLETRRGECNEAFPVHLLLALLRVEAGYGAALLRAHWQVDYGRVQTLMSSAYPPPRGQERENEGAEHGPETVAADNGVQTGLLEEFGHDITEDALVGKLDPVHGRDMEIDRVIQILGRRKKNNAMLVGDPGVGKSAIVEGIALRIAKQQVPESMAGKKIVSLDLAAVVAGTKFRGDFEKRLKNIISAIQGRDDVILFIDEFHNIVGAGRAEGSLDAANILKPALARGEIQCIGATTLDEFTKYIEKDGALDRRFQKVVVEKTDIVETTAILRLLAPKYEAHHKVRYTDEALRACVTLSERYITSRCLPDKAVDVMDEAGSMLRLASCGRESVVDKAAVEKVISRMTGIPVGRIAQSEGERLLSMASELRSRVIGQDDAVEKVCRAICRGRSGIKDPDRPIGSFLFFGPTGVGKTLLAKSLAEYLFDDADNMVRIDMSEYMEKFAVSRLIGAPPGYVGFEDNGQLTEPVRQHPYCVVLLDEIEKAHPDIFNLLLQVMDEGCLTDSRGRKVSFRNTVIIMTSNVGSREVAERGGAVGYETEGRSRETFNRSVVEKVMSRTFPPEFLGRLDDRIFFRSLDASDVDSIIKLELSKIKKRVSDNGYSLRVSAATRRKVAQEGFNPRFGARPLRKAITDLVEDPVSEKLLRMSLEDREGESRVISV
;
A
#
# COMPACT_ATOMS: atom_id res chain seq x y z
N MET A 1 20.62 20.23 14.76
CA MET A 1 21.30 21.45 14.25
C MET A 1 21.41 21.32 12.74
N GLU A 2 20.89 22.26 11.98
CA GLU A 2 21.13 22.34 10.54
C GLU A 2 22.56 22.77 10.30
N ILE A 3 23.33 21.99 9.54
CA ILE A 3 24.68 22.33 9.12
C ILE A 3 24.58 23.35 7.99
N LYS A 4 25.20 24.50 8.15
CA LYS A 4 25.29 25.50 7.08
C LYS A 4 26.44 25.14 6.14
N PHE A 5 26.29 25.46 4.86
CA PHE A 5 27.37 25.34 3.89
C PHE A 5 28.15 26.66 3.84
N SER A 6 29.46 26.56 3.87
CA SER A 6 30.33 27.73 3.71
C SER A 6 30.24 28.31 2.30
N ASP A 7 30.55 29.57 2.14
CA ASP A 7 30.60 30.24 0.82
C ASP A 7 31.59 29.52 -0.11
N GLU A 8 32.72 29.06 0.41
CA GLU A 8 33.72 28.26 -0.33
C GLU A 8 33.13 26.94 -0.84
N LEU A 9 32.32 26.28 -0.03
CA LEU A 9 31.70 25.01 -0.42
C LEU A 9 30.60 25.23 -1.46
N ASN A 10 29.78 26.25 -1.30
CA ASN A 10 28.76 26.63 -2.27
C ASN A 10 29.37 26.93 -3.64
N ALA A 11 30.46 27.70 -3.67
CA ALA A 11 31.24 27.99 -4.88
C ALA A 11 31.80 26.68 -5.49
N THR A 12 32.37 25.80 -4.67
CA THR A 12 32.92 24.52 -5.10
C THR A 12 31.85 23.64 -5.75
N LEU A 13 30.63 23.57 -5.18
CA LEU A 13 29.52 22.81 -5.75
C LEU A 13 29.01 23.41 -7.07
N SER A 14 29.01 24.73 -7.20
CA SER A 14 28.70 25.41 -8.45
C SER A 14 29.72 25.06 -9.54
N TYR A 15 31.03 25.13 -9.22
CA TYR A 15 32.08 24.71 -10.13
C TYR A 15 31.99 23.22 -10.49
N SER A 16 31.61 22.37 -9.57
CA SER A 16 31.39 20.93 -9.86
C SER A 16 30.32 20.68 -10.93
N ARG A 17 29.27 21.52 -10.95
CA ARG A 17 28.22 21.48 -11.97
C ARG A 17 28.77 21.97 -13.33
N GLU A 18 29.52 23.03 -13.35
CA GLU A 18 30.15 23.53 -14.58
C GLU A 18 31.16 22.53 -15.15
N GLU A 19 31.96 21.87 -14.29
CA GLU A 19 32.88 20.83 -14.71
C GLU A 19 32.16 19.60 -15.26
N ALA A 20 30.98 19.20 -14.70
CA ALA A 20 30.16 18.15 -15.26
C ALA A 20 29.65 18.50 -16.67
N MET A 21 29.24 19.75 -16.90
CA MET A 21 28.86 20.24 -18.24
C MET A 21 30.03 20.23 -19.22
N ARG A 22 31.19 20.71 -18.78
CA ARG A 22 32.40 20.76 -19.61
C ARG A 22 32.86 19.36 -20.03
N THR A 23 32.72 18.38 -19.16
CA THR A 23 33.08 16.98 -19.43
C THR A 23 31.98 16.17 -20.13
N GLY A 24 30.81 16.78 -20.39
CA GLY A 24 29.69 16.14 -21.11
C GLY A 24 28.83 15.20 -20.26
N SER A 25 28.80 15.38 -18.95
CA SER A 25 28.02 14.53 -18.01
C SER A 25 26.80 15.25 -17.46
N TYR A 26 25.59 14.68 -17.63
CA TYR A 26 24.36 15.17 -16.99
C TYR A 26 24.29 14.85 -15.48
N GLY A 27 25.22 14.03 -14.95
CA GLY A 27 25.29 13.65 -13.54
C GLY A 27 26.56 14.13 -12.87
N ILE A 28 26.45 14.96 -11.82
CA ILE A 28 27.60 15.40 -11.02
C ILE A 28 28.06 14.22 -10.17
N GLY A 29 29.20 13.64 -10.49
CA GLY A 29 29.83 12.53 -9.78
C GLY A 29 31.01 12.97 -8.90
N PRO A 30 31.67 12.02 -8.20
CA PRO A 30 32.80 12.29 -7.31
C PRO A 30 33.97 13.01 -8.00
N ASP A 31 34.32 12.61 -9.22
CA ASP A 31 35.43 13.25 -9.96
C ASP A 31 35.10 14.72 -10.35
N HIS A 32 33.83 15.01 -10.68
CA HIS A 32 33.38 16.37 -10.94
C HIS A 32 33.44 17.24 -9.66
N MET A 33 33.14 16.65 -8.48
CA MET A 33 33.27 17.34 -7.19
C MET A 33 34.74 17.65 -6.86
N LEU A 34 35.63 16.71 -7.15
CA LEU A 34 37.07 16.94 -6.97
C LEU A 34 37.58 17.99 -7.94
N LEU A 35 37.15 18.00 -9.22
CA LEU A 35 37.46 19.06 -10.16
C LEU A 35 36.93 20.42 -9.71
N GLY A 36 35.74 20.46 -9.12
CA GLY A 36 35.18 21.68 -8.53
C GLY A 36 36.03 22.21 -7.38
N ILE A 37 36.56 21.35 -6.52
CA ILE A 37 37.55 21.73 -5.47
C ILE A 37 38.79 22.34 -6.09
N LEU A 38 39.37 21.65 -7.10
CA LEU A 38 40.60 22.08 -7.77
C LEU A 38 40.42 23.39 -8.55
N ARG A 39 39.26 23.63 -9.14
CA ARG A 39 38.96 24.84 -9.90
C ARG A 39 38.83 26.07 -9.03
N HIS A 40 38.35 25.93 -7.79
CA HIS A 40 38.32 27.04 -6.83
C HIS A 40 39.73 27.56 -6.47
N GLY A 41 40.73 26.68 -6.43
CA GLY A 41 42.16 26.95 -6.34
C GLY A 41 42.64 27.43 -4.96
N THR A 42 41.85 28.17 -4.19
CA THR A 42 42.27 28.80 -2.93
C THR A 42 41.51 28.33 -1.70
N ASN A 43 40.70 27.25 -1.83
CA ASN A 43 39.88 26.72 -0.73
C ASN A 43 40.68 25.87 0.27
N SER A 44 40.06 25.56 1.41
CA SER A 44 40.63 24.76 2.49
C SER A 44 41.15 23.38 2.05
N ALA A 45 40.48 22.73 1.11
CA ALA A 45 40.87 21.41 0.58
C ALA A 45 42.13 21.50 -0.31
N CYS A 46 42.25 22.55 -1.16
CA CYS A 46 43.40 22.74 -2.03
C CYS A 46 44.67 22.98 -1.20
N ARG A 47 44.61 23.80 -0.16
CA ARG A 47 45.73 24.06 0.74
C ARG A 47 46.24 22.76 1.38
N ILE A 48 45.35 21.94 1.90
CA ILE A 48 45.73 20.67 2.49
C ILE A 48 46.33 19.70 1.44
N LEU A 49 45.84 19.70 0.21
CA LEU A 49 46.42 18.91 -0.88
C LEU A 49 47.84 19.38 -1.23
N GLU A 50 48.08 20.71 -1.28
CA GLU A 50 49.41 21.30 -1.49
C GLU A 50 50.37 20.96 -0.33
N ASP A 51 49.90 21.04 0.92
CA ASP A 51 50.67 20.64 2.12
C ASP A 51 51.01 19.13 2.09
N CYS A 52 50.20 18.32 1.42
CA CYS A 52 50.48 16.90 1.16
C CYS A 52 51.48 16.69 0.00
N GLY A 53 51.89 17.74 -0.71
CA GLY A 53 52.81 17.68 -1.85
C GLY A 53 52.11 17.31 -3.18
N VAL A 54 50.80 17.55 -3.30
CA VAL A 54 50.06 17.31 -4.53
C VAL A 54 50.18 18.48 -5.48
N GLU A 55 50.63 18.22 -6.72
CA GLU A 55 50.62 19.21 -7.78
C GLU A 55 49.20 19.31 -8.38
N LEU A 56 48.46 20.35 -8.00
CA LEU A 56 47.01 20.49 -8.33
C LEU A 56 46.77 20.48 -9.84
N ASP A 57 47.61 21.11 -10.64
CA ASP A 57 47.47 21.17 -12.12
C ASP A 57 47.68 19.80 -12.76
N ARG A 58 48.61 19.02 -12.25
CA ARG A 58 48.81 17.63 -12.70
C ARG A 58 47.62 16.73 -12.36
N LEU A 59 47.15 16.83 -11.11
CA LEU A 59 45.96 16.07 -10.68
C LEU A 59 44.77 16.39 -11.57
N LYS A 60 44.51 17.70 -11.83
CA LYS A 60 43.46 18.15 -12.71
C LYS A 60 43.60 17.56 -14.12
N SER A 61 44.80 17.66 -14.71
CA SER A 61 45.08 17.12 -16.06
C SER A 61 44.82 15.60 -16.16
N TYR A 62 45.20 14.84 -15.14
CA TYR A 62 44.94 13.38 -15.12
C TYR A 62 43.46 13.04 -15.03
N ILE A 63 42.69 13.79 -14.24
CA ILE A 63 41.24 13.57 -14.13
C ILE A 63 40.56 13.98 -15.44
N ASP A 64 40.89 15.13 -15.99
CA ASP A 64 40.33 15.65 -17.24
C ASP A 64 40.52 14.67 -18.40
N ASN A 65 41.73 14.14 -18.58
CA ASN A 65 42.05 13.18 -19.66
C ASN A 65 41.22 11.88 -19.55
N ARG A 66 40.70 11.57 -18.36
CA ARG A 66 39.93 10.34 -18.13
C ARG A 66 38.44 10.49 -18.29
N ILE A 67 37.87 11.63 -17.87
CA ILE A 67 36.42 11.81 -17.77
C ILE A 67 35.81 12.68 -18.87
N THR A 68 36.64 13.46 -19.63
CA THR A 68 36.14 14.32 -20.70
C THR A 68 35.63 13.48 -21.87
N THR A 69 34.38 13.67 -22.27
CA THR A 69 33.77 13.15 -23.52
C THR A 69 33.82 14.24 -24.60
N ASN A 70 33.71 13.85 -25.87
CA ASN A 70 33.82 14.81 -26.98
C ASN A 70 32.64 15.78 -27.14
N GLU A 71 31.56 15.60 -26.42
CA GLU A 71 30.34 16.43 -26.48
C GLU A 71 30.17 17.21 -25.18
N GLN A 72 30.33 18.53 -25.23
CA GLN A 72 30.04 19.43 -24.10
C GLN A 72 28.54 19.71 -24.05
N ILE A 73 27.99 19.83 -22.82
CA ILE A 73 26.59 20.17 -22.62
C ILE A 73 26.42 21.69 -22.75
N PRO A 74 25.50 22.18 -23.61
CA PRO A 74 25.26 23.61 -23.80
C PRO A 74 24.68 24.26 -22.52
N PHE A 75 25.01 25.52 -22.31
CA PHE A 75 24.59 26.31 -21.11
C PHE A 75 23.06 26.41 -20.94
N SER A 76 22.30 26.24 -22.05
CA SER A 76 20.83 26.18 -22.00
C SER A 76 20.28 24.98 -21.21
N ASP A 77 21.07 23.95 -21.00
CA ASP A 77 20.68 22.71 -20.34
C ASP A 77 21.18 22.62 -18.87
N LEU A 78 21.61 23.74 -18.31
CA LEU A 78 22.11 23.82 -16.93
C LEU A 78 21.16 23.21 -15.88
N GLU A 79 19.85 23.41 -16.06
CA GLU A 79 18.84 22.88 -15.13
C GLU A 79 18.70 21.35 -15.19
N LYS A 80 19.14 20.72 -16.28
CA LYS A 80 19.08 19.26 -16.45
C LYS A 80 20.27 18.53 -15.81
N VAL A 81 21.33 19.27 -15.43
CA VAL A 81 22.51 18.71 -14.77
C VAL A 81 22.26 18.59 -13.28
N GLY A 82 22.02 17.37 -12.82
CA GLY A 82 21.71 17.03 -11.42
C GLY A 82 22.83 16.22 -10.75
N LEU A 83 22.69 16.00 -9.44
CA LEU A 83 23.59 15.10 -8.71
C LEU A 83 23.36 13.65 -9.13
N SER A 84 24.42 12.94 -9.47
CA SER A 84 24.37 11.49 -9.66
C SER A 84 24.09 10.79 -8.31
N ARG A 85 23.67 9.52 -8.32
CA ARG A 85 23.45 8.74 -7.09
C ARG A 85 24.71 8.68 -6.21
N THR A 86 25.87 8.53 -6.85
CA THR A 86 27.17 8.58 -6.15
C THR A 86 27.50 9.97 -5.63
N GLY A 87 27.17 11.03 -6.36
CA GLY A 87 27.32 12.42 -5.90
C GLY A 87 26.44 12.75 -4.68
N GLN A 88 25.20 12.27 -4.65
CA GLN A 88 24.32 12.42 -3.48
C GLN A 88 24.89 11.72 -2.25
N ASN A 89 25.44 10.53 -2.42
CA ASN A 89 26.11 9.81 -1.34
C ASN A 89 27.33 10.58 -0.79
N MET A 90 28.10 11.23 -1.68
CA MET A 90 29.25 12.05 -1.25
C MET A 90 28.83 13.25 -0.41
N LEU A 91 27.75 13.94 -0.78
CA LEU A 91 27.24 15.04 0.04
C LEU A 91 26.73 14.55 1.42
N SER A 92 26.08 13.41 1.45
CA SER A 92 25.64 12.80 2.73
C SER A 92 26.83 12.44 3.62
N LEU A 93 27.90 11.87 3.05
CA LEU A 93 29.13 11.56 3.77
C LEU A 93 29.88 12.82 4.21
N MET A 94 29.90 13.86 3.39
CA MET A 94 30.48 15.18 3.76
C MET A 94 29.79 15.76 5.00
N LEU A 95 28.46 15.69 5.06
CA LEU A 95 27.71 16.14 6.23
C LEU A 95 28.04 15.30 7.48
N LEU A 96 28.31 14.01 7.32
CA LEU A 96 28.77 13.14 8.40
C LEU A 96 30.19 13.53 8.87
N GLU A 97 31.12 13.83 7.95
CA GLU A 97 32.47 14.29 8.31
C GLU A 97 32.43 15.66 9.00
N THR A 98 31.56 16.57 8.58
CA THR A 98 31.36 17.85 9.25
C THR A 98 30.91 17.69 10.69
N ARG A 99 29.93 16.77 10.92
CA ARG A 99 29.45 16.45 12.28
C ARG A 99 30.53 15.80 13.13
N ARG A 100 31.33 14.91 12.54
CA ARG A 100 32.43 14.24 13.23
C ARG A 100 33.54 15.20 13.69
N GLY A 101 33.74 16.30 12.93
CA GLY A 101 34.65 17.36 13.30
C GLY A 101 34.05 18.38 14.28
N GLU A 102 32.83 18.11 14.82
CA GLU A 102 32.09 19.06 15.70
C GLU A 102 31.91 20.47 15.10
N CYS A 103 31.91 20.55 13.76
CA CYS A 103 31.75 21.83 13.05
C CYS A 103 30.26 22.10 12.76
N ASN A 104 29.84 23.36 12.97
CA ASN A 104 28.49 23.81 12.62
C ASN A 104 28.36 24.21 11.15
N GLU A 105 29.47 24.28 10.42
CA GLU A 105 29.56 24.70 9.04
C GLU A 105 30.41 23.71 8.22
N ALA A 106 29.94 23.36 7.02
CA ALA A 106 30.61 22.44 6.10
C ALA A 106 31.55 23.19 5.16
N PHE A 107 32.81 22.77 5.08
CA PHE A 107 33.85 23.32 4.23
C PHE A 107 34.27 22.33 3.14
N PRO A 108 34.96 22.79 2.06
CA PRO A 108 35.46 21.90 1.00
C PRO A 108 36.36 20.76 1.48
N VAL A 109 37.05 20.91 2.60
CA VAL A 109 37.87 19.87 3.22
C VAL A 109 37.00 18.67 3.68
N HIS A 110 35.80 18.90 4.17
CA HIS A 110 34.89 17.81 4.56
C HIS A 110 34.43 17.01 3.34
N LEU A 111 34.26 17.70 2.20
CA LEU A 111 33.97 17.01 0.93
C LEU A 111 35.17 16.18 0.46
N LEU A 112 36.38 16.69 0.57
CA LEU A 112 37.61 15.96 0.27
C LEU A 112 37.76 14.73 1.18
N LEU A 113 37.51 14.85 2.47
CA LEU A 113 37.51 13.71 3.41
C LEU A 113 36.47 12.65 3.03
N ALA A 114 35.28 13.07 2.63
CA ALA A 114 34.25 12.13 2.15
C ALA A 114 34.67 11.38 0.90
N LEU A 115 35.30 12.07 -0.07
CA LEU A 115 35.82 11.47 -1.29
C LEU A 115 36.93 10.44 -1.01
N LEU A 116 37.87 10.76 -0.10
CA LEU A 116 38.98 9.87 0.24
C LEU A 116 38.54 8.69 1.12
N ARG A 117 37.51 8.87 1.95
CA ARG A 117 37.01 7.80 2.83
C ARG A 117 36.49 6.59 2.09
N VAL A 118 35.81 6.81 0.97
CA VAL A 118 35.16 5.75 0.16
C VAL A 118 35.97 5.47 -1.10
N GLU A 119 37.11 6.18 -1.31
CA GLU A 119 37.88 6.14 -2.56
C GLU A 119 37.00 6.34 -3.80
N ALA A 120 36.08 7.29 -3.69
CA ALA A 120 35.07 7.52 -4.70
C ALA A 120 35.65 8.25 -5.92
N GLY A 121 35.58 7.60 -7.06
CA GLY A 121 36.05 8.16 -8.34
C GLY A 121 37.52 7.88 -8.64
N TYR A 122 37.91 8.22 -9.85
CA TYR A 122 39.26 8.04 -10.34
C TYR A 122 40.27 8.97 -9.65
N GLY A 123 39.86 10.21 -9.36
CA GLY A 123 40.72 11.20 -8.72
C GLY A 123 41.10 10.83 -7.31
N ALA A 124 40.19 10.28 -6.51
CA ALA A 124 40.50 9.83 -5.14
C ALA A 124 41.46 8.63 -5.14
N ALA A 125 41.27 7.66 -6.03
CA ALA A 125 42.18 6.54 -6.21
C ALA A 125 43.56 7.00 -6.68
N LEU A 126 43.64 8.02 -7.54
CA LEU A 126 44.92 8.60 -8.00
C LEU A 126 45.68 9.33 -6.88
N LEU A 127 44.98 10.09 -6.03
CA LEU A 127 45.57 10.77 -4.87
C LEU A 127 46.28 9.76 -3.96
N ARG A 128 45.65 8.61 -3.72
CA ARG A 128 46.24 7.55 -2.91
C ARG A 128 47.44 6.86 -3.60
N ALA A 129 47.27 6.51 -4.88
CA ALA A 129 48.26 5.72 -5.60
C ALA A 129 49.52 6.52 -5.93
N HIS A 130 49.41 7.80 -6.28
CA HIS A 130 50.50 8.61 -6.81
C HIS A 130 51.14 9.53 -5.78
N TRP A 131 50.34 10.13 -4.89
CA TRP A 131 50.80 11.05 -3.87
C TRP A 131 50.72 10.49 -2.44
N GLN A 132 50.26 9.28 -2.24
CA GLN A 132 50.07 8.64 -0.94
C GLN A 132 49.21 9.49 0.02
N VAL A 133 48.22 10.21 -0.54
CA VAL A 133 47.26 10.98 0.23
C VAL A 133 46.06 10.10 0.54
N ASP A 134 45.92 9.75 1.79
CA ASP A 134 44.79 8.98 2.31
C ASP A 134 43.95 9.81 3.28
N TYR A 135 42.82 9.25 3.69
CA TYR A 135 41.91 9.87 4.65
C TYR A 135 42.58 10.26 5.96
N GLY A 136 43.45 9.38 6.52
CA GLY A 136 44.12 9.63 7.80
C GLY A 136 45.09 10.78 7.76
N ARG A 137 45.85 10.94 6.66
CA ARG A 137 46.80 12.02 6.47
C ARG A 137 46.10 13.40 6.38
N VAL A 138 45.00 13.48 5.62
CA VAL A 138 44.22 14.70 5.50
C VAL A 138 43.53 15.05 6.84
N GLN A 139 43.03 14.06 7.56
CA GLN A 139 42.42 14.26 8.88
C GLN A 139 43.42 14.79 9.89
N THR A 140 44.66 14.28 9.90
CA THR A 140 45.72 14.74 10.81
C THR A 140 46.09 16.18 10.54
N LEU A 141 46.27 16.55 9.27
CA LEU A 141 46.57 17.92 8.85
C LEU A 141 45.43 18.90 9.17
N MET A 142 44.20 18.49 8.97
CA MET A 142 43.01 19.26 9.33
C MET A 142 43.00 19.56 10.85
N SER A 143 43.27 18.57 11.68
CA SER A 143 43.27 18.72 13.14
C SER A 143 44.38 19.63 13.66
N SER A 144 45.54 19.70 12.95
CA SER A 144 46.66 20.53 13.32
C SER A 144 46.58 21.97 12.80
N ALA A 145 46.02 22.17 11.60
CA ALA A 145 45.95 23.45 10.92
C ALA A 145 44.69 24.28 11.21
N TYR A 146 43.60 23.63 11.58
CA TYR A 146 42.29 24.23 11.85
C TYR A 146 41.67 23.69 13.13
N PRO A 147 42.14 24.13 14.34
CA PRO A 147 41.47 23.73 15.57
C PRO A 147 40.04 24.31 15.61
N PRO A 148 39.03 23.55 16.05
CA PRO A 148 37.67 24.06 16.18
C PRO A 148 37.65 25.25 17.16
N PRO A 149 36.78 26.26 16.96
CA PRO A 149 36.66 27.40 17.87
C PRO A 149 36.24 26.89 19.25
N ARG A 150 37.13 27.05 20.22
CA ARG A 150 36.89 26.73 21.64
C ARG A 150 35.73 27.56 22.15
N GLY A 151 34.61 26.94 22.44
CA GLY A 151 33.54 27.50 23.28
C GLY A 151 34.04 27.60 24.73
N GLN A 152 33.80 28.76 25.30
CA GLN A 152 34.13 29.27 26.62
C GLN A 152 34.30 28.20 27.73
N GLU A 153 35.45 28.35 28.37
CA GLU A 153 35.86 27.64 29.57
C GLU A 153 34.88 27.89 30.74
N ARG A 154 34.46 26.81 31.38
CA ARG A 154 34.11 26.82 32.79
C ARG A 154 35.22 26.09 33.53
N GLU A 155 35.96 26.90 34.26
CA GLU A 155 36.90 26.45 35.29
C GLU A 155 36.22 25.51 36.27
N ASN A 156 36.83 24.38 36.53
CA ASN A 156 36.92 23.86 37.89
C ASN A 156 38.10 22.88 38.00
N GLU A 157 38.83 23.16 39.08
CA GLU A 157 40.09 22.59 39.48
C GLU A 157 40.06 21.08 39.77
N GLY A 158 41.19 20.52 39.50
CA GLY A 158 41.98 19.46 40.12
C GLY A 158 41.38 18.41 41.02
N ALA A 159 41.76 17.18 40.69
CA ALA A 159 42.39 16.27 41.64
C ALA A 159 42.79 14.94 40.96
N GLU A 160 44.03 14.59 41.09
CA GLU A 160 44.58 13.25 40.93
C GLU A 160 43.81 12.28 41.80
N HIS A 161 43.59 11.01 41.34
CA HIS A 161 43.97 9.84 42.09
C HIS A 161 43.64 8.51 41.39
N GLY A 162 44.40 7.53 41.69
CA GLY A 162 44.52 6.20 41.16
C GLY A 162 43.37 5.21 41.51
N PRO A 163 43.55 3.93 41.26
CA PRO A 163 42.46 3.01 40.96
C PRO A 163 41.69 2.61 42.21
N GLU A 164 40.40 2.84 42.23
CA GLU A 164 39.50 2.28 43.24
C GLU A 164 38.47 1.31 42.68
N THR A 165 38.36 0.30 43.42
CA THR A 165 37.51 -0.87 43.42
C THR A 165 36.02 -0.60 43.22
N VAL A 166 35.40 -1.57 42.52
CA VAL A 166 33.96 -1.76 42.32
C VAL A 166 33.18 -1.64 43.62
N ALA A 167 32.31 -0.61 43.66
CA ALA A 167 31.16 -0.58 44.56
C ALA A 167 29.89 -0.38 43.70
N ALA A 168 28.94 -1.25 43.92
CA ALA A 168 27.66 -1.31 43.19
C ALA A 168 26.87 -0.01 43.32
N ASP A 169 26.60 0.64 42.14
CA ASP A 169 25.68 1.77 42.03
C ASP A 169 24.33 1.26 41.51
N ASN A 170 23.47 0.86 42.45
CA ASN A 170 22.13 0.37 42.19
C ASN A 170 21.13 1.52 41.86
N GLY A 171 21.54 2.77 41.86
CA GLY A 171 20.64 3.93 41.67
C GLY A 171 20.55 4.43 40.23
N VAL A 172 21.61 4.28 39.41
CA VAL A 172 21.64 4.79 38.02
C VAL A 172 21.05 3.80 37.02
N GLN A 173 21.03 2.51 37.37
CA GLN A 173 20.53 1.45 36.48
C GLN A 173 19.00 1.34 36.45
N THR A 174 18.29 1.76 37.50
CA THR A 174 16.81 1.80 37.52
C THR A 174 16.24 2.89 36.63
N GLY A 175 16.88 4.03 36.48
CA GLY A 175 16.40 5.14 35.65
C GLY A 175 16.36 4.87 34.14
N LEU A 176 17.21 3.96 33.62
CA LEU A 176 17.21 3.60 32.20
C LEU A 176 16.02 2.74 31.78
N LEU A 177 15.53 1.89 32.67
CA LEU A 177 14.31 1.11 32.43
C LEU A 177 13.06 1.97 32.48
N GLU A 178 13.07 3.00 33.30
CA GLU A 178 11.97 3.99 33.37
C GLU A 178 11.96 4.96 32.19
N GLU A 179 13.11 5.21 31.57
CA GLU A 179 13.26 6.12 30.41
C GLU A 179 12.80 5.44 29.08
N PHE A 180 13.08 4.15 28.89
CA PHE A 180 12.83 3.43 27.63
C PHE A 180 11.84 2.27 27.74
N GLY A 181 11.40 1.97 28.96
CA GLY A 181 10.45 0.89 29.27
C GLY A 181 9.19 1.42 29.94
N HIS A 182 8.05 0.83 29.61
CA HIS A 182 6.76 1.12 30.22
C HIS A 182 6.30 -0.08 31.07
N ASP A 183 6.06 0.14 32.38
CA ASP A 183 5.61 -0.93 33.30
C ASP A 183 4.10 -1.17 33.13
N ILE A 184 3.74 -2.20 32.35
CA ILE A 184 2.34 -2.61 32.14
C ILE A 184 1.70 -3.10 33.45
N THR A 185 2.47 -3.68 34.37
CA THR A 185 1.94 -4.17 35.64
C THR A 185 1.54 -3.03 36.55
N GLU A 186 2.26 -1.92 36.53
CA GLU A 186 1.87 -0.70 37.25
C GLU A 186 0.56 -0.11 36.71
N ASP A 187 0.39 -0.07 35.38
CA ASP A 187 -0.88 0.35 34.77
C ASP A 187 -2.05 -0.59 35.15
N ALA A 188 -1.78 -1.90 35.28
CA ALA A 188 -2.76 -2.86 35.77
C ALA A 188 -3.18 -2.54 37.21
N LEU A 189 -2.25 -2.20 38.10
CA LEU A 189 -2.52 -1.84 39.51
C LEU A 189 -3.30 -0.53 39.63
N VAL A 190 -3.01 0.45 38.81
CA VAL A 190 -3.70 1.75 38.77
C VAL A 190 -5.07 1.64 38.07
N GLY A 191 -5.38 0.52 37.41
CA GLY A 191 -6.65 0.29 36.69
C GLY A 191 -6.78 0.99 35.35
N LYS A 192 -5.68 1.35 34.72
CA LYS A 192 -5.67 1.98 33.38
C LYS A 192 -5.90 0.97 32.25
N LEU A 193 -5.56 -0.30 32.47
CA LEU A 193 -5.67 -1.33 31.44
C LEU A 193 -7.11 -1.72 31.15
N ASP A 194 -7.34 -2.15 29.95
CA ASP A 194 -8.64 -2.66 29.51
C ASP A 194 -8.87 -4.11 29.97
N PRO A 195 -10.12 -4.49 30.30
CA PRO A 195 -10.42 -5.86 30.65
C PRO A 195 -10.24 -6.78 29.42
N VAL A 196 -9.49 -7.86 29.60
CA VAL A 196 -9.24 -8.86 28.55
C VAL A 196 -10.25 -10.00 28.66
N HIS A 197 -10.83 -10.40 27.53
CA HIS A 197 -11.82 -11.47 27.45
C HIS A 197 -11.51 -12.43 26.30
N GLY A 198 -11.80 -13.72 26.50
CA GLY A 198 -11.67 -14.75 25.46
C GLY A 198 -10.23 -15.20 25.16
N ARG A 199 -9.25 -14.81 25.99
CA ARG A 199 -7.82 -15.15 25.81
C ARG A 199 -7.23 -15.96 26.96
N ASP A 200 -8.09 -16.60 27.75
CA ASP A 200 -7.66 -17.34 28.93
C ASP A 200 -6.70 -18.48 28.62
N MET A 201 -6.93 -19.20 27.52
CA MET A 201 -6.09 -20.32 27.11
C MET A 201 -4.67 -19.87 26.69
N GLU A 202 -4.60 -18.79 25.92
CA GLU A 202 -3.31 -18.22 25.51
C GLU A 202 -2.55 -17.62 26.70
N ILE A 203 -3.25 -16.90 27.59
CA ILE A 203 -2.68 -16.35 28.81
C ILE A 203 -2.11 -17.47 29.69
N ASP A 204 -2.89 -18.53 29.98
CA ASP A 204 -2.45 -19.67 30.74
C ASP A 204 -1.24 -20.36 30.11
N ARG A 205 -1.25 -20.45 28.76
CA ARG A 205 -0.13 -21.04 28.02
C ARG A 205 1.14 -20.22 28.14
N VAL A 206 1.07 -18.90 28.04
CA VAL A 206 2.23 -18.02 28.23
C VAL A 206 2.75 -18.11 29.67
N ILE A 207 1.88 -18.09 30.67
CA ILE A 207 2.27 -18.26 32.08
C ILE A 207 2.99 -19.60 32.31
N GLN A 208 2.46 -20.70 31.72
CA GLN A 208 3.14 -22.01 31.78
C GLN A 208 4.53 -21.98 31.16
N ILE A 209 4.70 -21.28 30.03
CA ILE A 209 5.99 -21.16 29.33
C ILE A 209 6.97 -20.38 30.19
N LEU A 210 6.57 -19.25 30.75
CA LEU A 210 7.39 -18.40 31.61
C LEU A 210 7.82 -19.10 32.89
N GLY A 211 7.02 -20.04 33.41
CA GLY A 211 7.33 -20.86 34.58
C GLY A 211 8.32 -22.02 34.33
N ARG A 212 8.79 -22.25 33.09
CA ARG A 212 9.72 -23.33 32.75
C ARG A 212 11.13 -22.99 33.16
N ARG A 213 11.91 -24.02 33.51
CA ARG A 213 13.36 -23.89 33.81
C ARG A 213 14.18 -23.58 32.55
N LYS A 214 13.79 -24.09 31.40
CA LYS A 214 14.42 -23.86 30.08
C LYS A 214 13.37 -23.54 29.06
N LYS A 215 13.69 -22.73 28.05
CA LYS A 215 12.73 -22.22 27.04
C LYS A 215 11.58 -21.45 27.71
N ASN A 216 11.96 -20.56 28.60
CA ASN A 216 11.05 -19.73 29.41
C ASN A 216 10.68 -18.40 28.74
N ASN A 217 10.85 -18.31 27.43
CA ASN A 217 10.43 -17.14 26.63
C ASN A 217 9.28 -17.54 25.73
N ALA A 218 8.27 -16.69 25.63
CA ALA A 218 7.09 -16.89 24.79
C ALA A 218 7.15 -15.98 23.56
N MET A 219 6.73 -16.52 22.40
CA MET A 219 6.54 -15.74 21.18
C MET A 219 5.08 -15.81 20.75
N LEU A 220 4.38 -14.69 20.89
CA LEU A 220 3.00 -14.51 20.40
C LEU A 220 3.03 -14.30 18.89
N VAL A 221 2.42 -15.20 18.16
CA VAL A 221 2.43 -15.20 16.69
C VAL A 221 1.00 -15.15 16.16
N GLY A 222 0.66 -14.13 15.39
CA GLY A 222 -0.68 -13.96 14.82
C GLY A 222 -0.76 -12.72 13.94
N ASP A 223 -1.85 -12.58 13.21
CA ASP A 223 -2.07 -11.47 12.31
C ASP A 223 -2.12 -10.11 13.06
N PRO A 224 -1.89 -8.98 12.37
CA PRO A 224 -2.09 -7.67 12.98
C PRO A 224 -3.55 -7.49 13.47
N GLY A 225 -3.71 -6.93 14.68
CA GLY A 225 -5.03 -6.64 15.23
C GLY A 225 -5.77 -7.83 15.89
N VAL A 226 -5.13 -9.01 16.05
CA VAL A 226 -5.76 -10.15 16.75
C VAL A 226 -5.73 -10.04 18.27
N GLY A 227 -5.06 -9.01 18.83
CA GLY A 227 -4.99 -8.79 20.29
C GLY A 227 -3.79 -9.45 20.98
N LYS A 228 -2.62 -9.51 20.33
CA LYS A 228 -1.37 -10.02 20.92
C LYS A 228 -0.96 -9.23 22.17
N SER A 229 -1.00 -7.91 22.11
CA SER A 229 -0.67 -7.01 23.23
C SER A 229 -1.68 -7.14 24.37
N ALA A 230 -2.98 -7.35 24.05
CA ALA A 230 -4.02 -7.60 25.06
C ALA A 230 -3.76 -8.87 25.90
N ILE A 231 -3.13 -9.91 25.34
CA ILE A 231 -2.73 -11.10 26.10
C ILE A 231 -1.71 -10.72 27.16
N VAL A 232 -0.74 -9.86 26.84
CA VAL A 232 0.29 -9.41 27.78
C VAL A 232 -0.33 -8.53 28.87
N GLU A 233 -1.24 -7.65 28.52
CA GLU A 233 -2.04 -6.86 29.45
C GLU A 233 -2.90 -7.77 30.37
N GLY A 234 -3.47 -8.84 29.80
CA GLY A 234 -4.20 -9.86 30.56
C GLY A 234 -3.32 -10.57 31.60
N ILE A 235 -2.07 -10.87 31.25
CA ILE A 235 -1.10 -11.45 32.21
C ILE A 235 -0.78 -10.43 33.32
N ALA A 236 -0.55 -9.17 32.98
CA ALA A 236 -0.31 -8.10 33.94
C ALA A 236 -1.50 -7.91 34.91
N LEU A 237 -2.73 -7.95 34.38
CA LEU A 237 -3.96 -7.90 35.20
C LEU A 237 -4.06 -9.11 36.16
N ARG A 238 -3.67 -10.32 35.73
CA ARG A 238 -3.67 -11.49 36.61
C ARG A 238 -2.57 -11.41 37.67
N ILE A 239 -1.39 -10.86 37.32
CA ILE A 239 -0.32 -10.61 38.31
C ILE A 239 -0.81 -9.61 39.37
N ALA A 240 -1.40 -8.49 38.94
CA ALA A 240 -1.94 -7.47 39.84
C ALA A 240 -3.03 -8.02 40.76
N LYS A 241 -3.87 -8.94 40.25
CA LYS A 241 -4.93 -9.61 41.04
C LYS A 241 -4.44 -10.81 41.83
N GLN A 242 -3.14 -11.13 41.81
CA GLN A 242 -2.55 -12.32 42.45
C GLN A 242 -3.16 -13.66 41.98
N GLN A 243 -3.63 -13.71 40.73
CA GLN A 243 -4.22 -14.88 40.07
C GLN A 243 -3.20 -15.65 39.21
N VAL A 244 -1.97 -15.75 39.73
CA VAL A 244 -0.85 -16.39 39.03
C VAL A 244 -0.12 -17.34 39.99
N PRO A 245 0.61 -18.37 39.50
CA PRO A 245 1.45 -19.23 40.32
C PRO A 245 2.48 -18.42 41.14
N GLU A 246 2.93 -18.96 42.28
CA GLU A 246 3.94 -18.32 43.13
C GLU A 246 5.20 -17.89 42.40
N SER A 247 5.61 -18.64 41.37
CA SER A 247 6.79 -18.32 40.54
C SER A 247 6.62 -17.05 39.70
N MET A 248 5.39 -16.56 39.55
CA MET A 248 5.05 -15.34 38.81
C MET A 248 4.54 -14.21 39.71
N ALA A 249 4.31 -14.51 41.00
CA ALA A 249 3.85 -13.53 41.97
C ALA A 249 4.92 -12.43 42.16
N GLY A 250 4.49 -11.18 42.11
CA GLY A 250 5.37 -10.01 42.27
C GLY A 250 6.25 -9.67 41.06
N LYS A 251 6.14 -10.39 39.94
CA LYS A 251 6.87 -10.03 38.72
C LYS A 251 6.25 -8.81 38.06
N LYS A 252 7.10 -8.05 37.37
CA LYS A 252 6.73 -6.86 36.59
C LYS A 252 6.90 -7.14 35.11
N ILE A 253 5.96 -6.71 34.29
CA ILE A 253 6.06 -6.78 32.82
C ILE A 253 6.40 -5.39 32.31
N VAL A 254 7.58 -5.26 31.72
CA VAL A 254 8.06 -3.99 31.17
C VAL A 254 8.07 -4.07 29.64
N SER A 255 7.27 -3.23 28.99
CA SER A 255 7.26 -3.09 27.53
C SER A 255 8.41 -2.21 27.09
N LEU A 256 9.26 -2.72 26.19
CA LEU A 256 10.40 -1.97 25.64
C LEU A 256 9.96 -1.22 24.37
N ASP A 257 10.06 0.10 24.40
CA ASP A 257 9.87 0.94 23.21
C ASP A 257 11.17 1.01 22.38
N LEU A 258 11.25 0.19 21.35
CA LEU A 258 12.39 0.17 20.44
C LEU A 258 12.58 1.46 19.67
N ALA A 259 11.49 2.17 19.37
CA ALA A 259 11.54 3.46 18.67
C ALA A 259 12.17 4.53 19.57
N ALA A 260 11.83 4.56 20.86
CA ALA A 260 12.45 5.44 21.84
C ALA A 260 13.93 5.13 22.05
N VAL A 261 14.31 3.85 22.07
CA VAL A 261 15.73 3.44 22.20
C VAL A 261 16.57 3.89 21.01
N VAL A 262 16.00 3.89 19.80
CA VAL A 262 16.65 4.37 18.56
C VAL A 262 16.63 5.89 18.49
N ALA A 263 15.58 6.56 19.00
CA ALA A 263 15.43 8.01 18.93
C ALA A 263 16.60 8.73 19.60
N GLY A 264 17.14 9.73 18.91
CA GLY A 264 18.27 10.55 19.41
C GLY A 264 19.63 9.83 19.40
N THR A 265 19.76 8.57 18.93
CA THR A 265 21.06 7.95 18.68
C THR A 265 21.62 8.47 17.35
N LYS A 266 22.79 9.08 17.39
CA LYS A 266 23.46 9.62 16.19
C LYS A 266 24.26 8.53 15.45
N PHE A 267 24.65 7.47 16.14
CA PHE A 267 25.50 6.41 15.60
C PHE A 267 25.00 5.02 16.05
N ARG A 268 25.28 4.02 15.23
CA ARG A 268 25.01 2.60 15.54
C ARG A 268 25.51 2.19 16.93
N GLY A 269 26.70 2.62 17.30
CA GLY A 269 27.32 2.31 18.61
C GLY A 269 26.54 2.87 19.80
N ASP A 270 25.83 3.99 19.64
CA ASP A 270 25.05 4.58 20.73
C ASP A 270 23.79 3.74 21.02
N PHE A 271 23.11 3.27 19.99
CA PHE A 271 21.99 2.34 20.12
C PHE A 271 22.45 1.00 20.75
N GLU A 272 23.53 0.41 20.23
CA GLU A 272 24.08 -0.84 20.77
C GLU A 272 24.47 -0.67 22.25
N LYS A 273 25.06 0.45 22.62
CA LYS A 273 25.41 0.78 24.01
C LYS A 273 24.19 0.94 24.90
N ARG A 274 23.16 1.67 24.43
CA ARG A 274 21.89 1.82 25.16
C ARG A 274 21.19 0.50 25.38
N LEU A 275 21.02 -0.31 24.31
CA LEU A 275 20.39 -1.62 24.41
C LEU A 275 21.18 -2.56 25.34
N LYS A 276 22.51 -2.54 25.27
CA LYS A 276 23.40 -3.30 26.18
C LYS A 276 23.22 -2.86 27.64
N ASN A 277 23.10 -1.57 27.89
CA ASN A 277 22.87 -1.04 29.23
C ASN A 277 21.48 -1.44 29.78
N ILE A 278 20.42 -1.39 28.94
CA ILE A 278 19.06 -1.84 29.29
C ILE A 278 19.09 -3.35 29.64
N ILE A 279 19.75 -4.16 28.80
CA ILE A 279 19.89 -5.61 29.06
C ILE A 279 20.64 -5.85 30.35
N SER A 280 21.75 -5.14 30.57
CA SER A 280 22.53 -5.26 31.82
C SER A 280 21.76 -4.85 33.06
N ALA A 281 20.84 -3.88 32.95
CA ALA A 281 19.96 -3.47 34.04
C ALA A 281 18.88 -4.53 34.39
N ILE A 282 18.54 -5.39 33.43
CA ILE A 282 17.56 -6.48 33.59
C ILE A 282 18.27 -7.79 33.99
N GLN A 283 19.53 -7.99 33.59
CA GLN A 283 20.29 -9.17 33.90
C GLN A 283 20.41 -9.41 35.41
N GLY A 284 20.01 -10.61 35.87
CA GLY A 284 20.01 -10.96 37.28
C GLY A 284 18.79 -10.48 38.07
N ARG A 285 17.80 -9.83 37.40
CA ARG A 285 16.51 -9.46 37.99
C ARG A 285 15.46 -10.49 37.62
N ASP A 286 15.17 -11.41 38.53
CA ASP A 286 14.14 -12.44 38.35
C ASP A 286 12.72 -11.89 38.43
N ASP A 287 12.56 -10.62 38.86
CA ASP A 287 11.29 -9.93 39.03
C ASP A 287 10.78 -9.25 37.74
N VAL A 288 11.59 -9.15 36.68
CA VAL A 288 11.27 -8.44 35.45
C VAL A 288 11.05 -9.39 34.27
N ILE A 289 9.95 -9.23 33.57
CA ILE A 289 9.66 -9.86 32.28
C ILE A 289 9.64 -8.78 31.21
N LEU A 290 10.49 -8.91 30.20
CA LEU A 290 10.56 -7.97 29.10
C LEU A 290 9.50 -8.30 28.05
N PHE A 291 8.66 -7.32 27.68
CA PHE A 291 7.77 -7.43 26.53
C PHE A 291 8.32 -6.64 25.36
N ILE A 292 8.37 -7.25 24.20
CA ILE A 292 8.84 -6.61 22.96
C ILE A 292 7.79 -6.86 21.88
N ASP A 293 7.09 -5.80 21.52
CA ASP A 293 6.19 -5.84 20.37
C ASP A 293 6.99 -5.72 19.08
N GLU A 294 6.44 -6.23 17.99
CA GLU A 294 7.13 -6.29 16.70
C GLU A 294 8.59 -6.81 16.79
N PHE A 295 8.77 -7.92 17.51
CA PHE A 295 10.08 -8.51 17.80
C PHE A 295 10.96 -8.71 16.55
N HIS A 296 10.35 -8.86 15.38
CA HIS A 296 11.03 -8.97 14.09
C HIS A 296 11.87 -7.74 13.74
N ASN A 297 11.54 -6.54 14.26
CA ASN A 297 12.32 -5.32 14.06
C ASN A 297 13.71 -5.41 14.66
N ILE A 298 13.87 -6.19 15.73
CA ILE A 298 15.18 -6.46 16.35
C ILE A 298 16.04 -7.37 15.47
N VAL A 299 15.41 -8.36 14.81
CA VAL A 299 16.11 -9.40 14.04
C VAL A 299 16.26 -9.01 12.57
N GLY A 300 15.27 -8.30 12.00
CA GLY A 300 15.21 -7.96 10.59
C GLY A 300 16.05 -6.75 10.20
N ALA A 301 16.35 -5.88 11.13
CA ALA A 301 17.15 -4.67 10.91
C ALA A 301 18.60 -4.95 10.44
N GLY A 302 19.11 -6.19 10.55
CA GLY A 302 20.49 -6.58 10.23
C GLY A 302 20.80 -6.93 8.77
N ARG A 303 19.83 -6.94 7.83
CA ARG A 303 20.04 -7.42 6.45
C ARG A 303 20.22 -6.36 5.37
N ALA A 304 19.93 -5.10 5.64
CA ALA A 304 20.33 -4.00 4.76
C ALA A 304 21.73 -3.54 5.15
N GLU A 305 22.62 -3.32 4.18
CA GLU A 305 23.98 -2.79 4.44
C GLU A 305 23.88 -1.52 5.28
N GLY A 306 24.31 -1.60 6.56
CA GLY A 306 24.24 -0.49 7.52
C GLY A 306 23.15 -0.57 8.59
N SER A 307 22.34 -1.60 8.65
CA SER A 307 21.25 -1.73 9.62
C SER A 307 21.68 -2.34 10.96
N LEU A 308 20.89 -2.00 12.00
CA LEU A 308 21.10 -2.30 13.42
C LEU A 308 20.95 -3.81 13.69
N ASP A 309 21.99 -4.47 14.19
CA ASP A 309 21.96 -5.90 14.57
C ASP A 309 21.74 -6.06 16.09
N ALA A 310 20.57 -5.60 16.55
CA ALA A 310 20.17 -5.69 17.96
C ALA A 310 20.00 -7.15 18.43
N ALA A 311 19.72 -8.07 17.50
CA ALA A 311 19.59 -9.48 17.81
C ALA A 311 20.86 -10.08 18.41
N ASN A 312 22.04 -9.69 17.93
CA ASN A 312 23.31 -10.20 18.43
C ASN A 312 23.61 -9.78 19.87
N ILE A 313 22.99 -8.70 20.35
CA ILE A 313 23.11 -8.24 21.74
C ILE A 313 22.16 -9.02 22.66
N LEU A 314 20.93 -9.30 22.20
CA LEU A 314 19.92 -10.05 22.97
C LEU A 314 20.19 -11.55 23.01
N LYS A 315 20.68 -12.15 21.92
CA LYS A 315 20.93 -13.60 21.80
C LYS A 315 21.73 -14.19 22.96
N PRO A 316 22.86 -13.63 23.41
CA PRO A 316 23.63 -14.18 24.52
C PRO A 316 22.85 -14.21 25.84
N ALA A 317 22.14 -13.15 26.18
CA ALA A 317 21.34 -13.05 27.41
C ALA A 317 20.16 -14.02 27.41
N LEU A 318 19.42 -14.11 26.30
CA LEU A 318 18.36 -15.10 26.10
C LEU A 318 18.89 -16.53 26.08
N ALA A 319 20.10 -16.74 25.52
CA ALA A 319 20.75 -18.07 25.47
C ALA A 319 21.14 -18.60 26.85
N ARG A 320 21.61 -17.74 27.74
CA ARG A 320 21.97 -18.09 29.11
C ARG A 320 20.76 -18.16 30.04
N GLY A 321 19.57 -17.66 29.61
CA GLY A 321 18.39 -17.61 30.45
C GLY A 321 18.45 -16.50 31.51
N GLU A 322 19.26 -15.48 31.27
CA GLU A 322 19.47 -14.34 32.18
C GLU A 322 18.33 -13.31 32.10
N ILE A 323 17.47 -13.43 31.08
CA ILE A 323 16.33 -12.55 30.83
C ILE A 323 15.13 -13.41 30.48
N GLN A 324 13.95 -13.04 31.02
CA GLN A 324 12.67 -13.56 30.59
C GLN A 324 12.03 -12.57 29.61
N CYS A 325 11.55 -13.08 28.46
CA CYS A 325 11.03 -12.26 27.40
C CYS A 325 9.71 -12.82 26.80
N ILE A 326 8.76 -11.93 26.55
CA ILE A 326 7.59 -12.18 25.71
C ILE A 326 7.80 -11.36 24.43
N GLY A 327 7.83 -12.00 23.28
CA GLY A 327 7.87 -11.33 21.99
C GLY A 327 6.51 -11.42 21.29
N ALA A 328 6.16 -10.43 20.49
CA ALA A 328 5.00 -10.47 19.59
C ALA A 328 5.44 -10.21 18.15
N THR A 329 4.87 -10.96 17.19
CA THR A 329 5.18 -10.82 15.76
C THR A 329 4.07 -11.42 14.89
N THR A 330 4.13 -11.23 13.57
CA THR A 330 3.23 -11.92 12.63
C THR A 330 3.78 -13.30 12.26
N LEU A 331 2.95 -14.17 11.65
CA LEU A 331 3.34 -15.50 11.23
C LEU A 331 4.41 -15.45 10.13
N ASP A 332 4.23 -14.57 9.16
CA ASP A 332 5.16 -14.41 8.04
C ASP A 332 6.54 -13.93 8.50
N GLU A 333 6.56 -12.96 9.41
CA GLU A 333 7.79 -12.41 9.99
C GLU A 333 8.47 -13.40 10.92
N PHE A 334 7.71 -14.18 11.71
CA PHE A 334 8.25 -15.26 12.51
C PHE A 334 9.02 -16.27 11.65
N THR A 335 8.39 -16.75 10.56
CA THR A 335 9.00 -17.72 9.65
C THR A 335 10.20 -17.13 8.90
N LYS A 336 10.12 -15.85 8.53
CA LYS A 336 11.17 -15.17 7.75
C LYS A 336 12.42 -14.85 8.56
N TYR A 337 12.25 -14.43 9.82
CA TYR A 337 13.34 -13.86 10.61
C TYR A 337 13.73 -14.70 11.84
N ILE A 338 12.77 -15.33 12.54
CA ILE A 338 13.02 -15.99 13.82
C ILE A 338 13.24 -17.49 13.64
N GLU A 339 12.38 -18.19 12.89
CA GLU A 339 12.49 -19.63 12.65
C GLU A 339 13.78 -20.00 11.91
N LYS A 340 14.27 -19.12 11.03
CA LYS A 340 15.56 -19.30 10.33
C LYS A 340 16.78 -19.09 11.23
N ASP A 341 16.61 -18.45 12.37
CA ASP A 341 17.66 -18.24 13.36
C ASP A 341 17.60 -19.32 14.45
N GLY A 342 18.36 -20.39 14.24
CA GLY A 342 18.34 -21.54 15.15
C GLY A 342 18.73 -21.24 16.62
N ALA A 343 19.30 -20.07 16.91
CA ALA A 343 19.60 -19.65 18.27
C ALA A 343 18.36 -19.08 18.96
N LEU A 344 17.53 -18.31 18.24
CA LEU A 344 16.28 -17.75 18.74
C LEU A 344 15.17 -18.80 18.79
N ASP A 345 15.00 -19.60 17.74
CA ASP A 345 13.98 -20.66 17.68
C ASP A 345 14.08 -21.64 18.85
N ARG A 346 15.30 -22.00 19.25
CA ARG A 346 15.54 -22.89 20.41
C ARG A 346 15.18 -22.22 21.77
N ARG A 347 15.00 -20.92 21.83
CA ARG A 347 14.79 -20.18 23.09
C ARG A 347 13.36 -19.69 23.27
N PHE A 348 12.67 -19.41 22.18
CA PHE A 348 11.28 -19.02 22.22
C PHE A 348 10.33 -20.21 22.01
N GLN A 349 9.22 -20.20 22.74
CA GLN A 349 8.12 -21.12 22.51
C GLN A 349 7.00 -20.37 21.81
N LYS A 350 6.63 -20.83 20.62
CA LYS A 350 5.55 -20.26 19.82
C LYS A 350 4.19 -20.47 20.49
N VAL A 351 3.40 -19.41 20.56
CA VAL A 351 1.98 -19.39 20.94
C VAL A 351 1.23 -18.71 19.79
N VAL A 352 0.39 -19.48 19.11
CA VAL A 352 -0.42 -18.96 18.00
C VAL A 352 -1.63 -18.25 18.56
N VAL A 353 -1.87 -17.03 18.10
CA VAL A 353 -3.01 -16.20 18.48
C VAL A 353 -3.93 -16.07 17.26
N GLU A 354 -5.06 -16.75 17.32
CA GLU A 354 -6.06 -16.75 16.25
C GLU A 354 -6.98 -15.53 16.36
N LYS A 355 -7.61 -15.16 15.23
CA LYS A 355 -8.63 -14.10 15.23
C LYS A 355 -9.85 -14.53 16.06
N THR A 356 -10.47 -13.58 16.75
CA THR A 356 -11.72 -13.82 17.46
C THR A 356 -12.91 -13.98 16.51
N ASP A 357 -13.91 -14.74 16.92
CA ASP A 357 -15.17 -14.85 16.21
C ASP A 357 -16.11 -13.66 16.48
N ILE A 358 -17.26 -13.63 15.80
CA ILE A 358 -18.27 -12.57 15.95
C ILE A 358 -18.85 -12.53 17.37
N VAL A 359 -19.03 -13.69 18.01
CA VAL A 359 -19.66 -13.82 19.33
C VAL A 359 -18.67 -13.31 20.39
N GLU A 360 -17.43 -13.79 20.36
CA GLU A 360 -16.36 -13.37 21.25
C GLU A 360 -16.06 -11.87 21.11
N THR A 361 -15.96 -11.38 19.86
CA THR A 361 -15.73 -9.95 19.61
C THR A 361 -16.88 -9.09 20.16
N THR A 362 -18.13 -9.54 20.01
CA THR A 362 -19.27 -8.81 20.58
C THR A 362 -19.20 -8.76 22.12
N ALA A 363 -18.75 -9.84 22.75
CA ALA A 363 -18.54 -9.86 24.20
C ALA A 363 -17.40 -8.91 24.63
N ILE A 364 -16.30 -8.87 23.86
CA ILE A 364 -15.19 -7.93 24.07
C ILE A 364 -15.70 -6.48 23.99
N LEU A 365 -16.43 -6.12 22.94
CA LEU A 365 -16.95 -4.76 22.78
C LEU A 365 -17.89 -4.36 23.94
N ARG A 366 -18.73 -5.27 24.42
CA ARG A 366 -19.59 -5.01 25.60
C ARG A 366 -18.80 -4.70 26.86
N LEU A 367 -17.67 -5.36 27.06
CA LEU A 367 -16.79 -5.12 28.21
C LEU A 367 -16.01 -3.79 28.08
N LEU A 368 -15.66 -3.40 26.85
CA LEU A 368 -14.96 -2.15 26.58
C LEU A 368 -15.92 -0.95 26.55
N ALA A 369 -17.17 -1.14 26.15
CA ALA A 369 -18.16 -0.07 25.97
C ALA A 369 -18.23 0.93 27.14
N PRO A 370 -18.24 0.55 28.41
CA PRO A 370 -18.33 1.53 29.53
C PRO A 370 -17.16 2.52 29.56
N LYS A 371 -15.95 2.10 29.18
CA LYS A 371 -14.78 2.99 29.12
C LYS A 371 -14.89 3.98 27.98
N TYR A 372 -15.31 3.51 26.78
CA TYR A 372 -15.53 4.37 25.62
C TYR A 372 -16.72 5.31 25.80
N GLU A 373 -17.79 4.85 26.49
CA GLU A 373 -18.94 5.68 26.89
C GLU A 373 -18.50 6.84 27.79
N ALA A 374 -17.67 6.54 28.79
CA ALA A 374 -17.11 7.56 29.68
C ALA A 374 -16.20 8.56 28.95
N HIS A 375 -15.39 8.07 28.00
CA HIS A 375 -14.46 8.89 27.25
C HIS A 375 -15.18 9.83 26.26
N HIS A 376 -16.10 9.29 25.47
CA HIS A 376 -16.83 10.06 24.45
C HIS A 376 -18.09 10.76 24.98
N LYS A 377 -18.55 10.43 26.19
CA LYS A 377 -19.82 10.91 26.80
C LYS A 377 -21.03 10.53 25.94
N VAL A 378 -21.07 9.30 25.48
CA VAL A 378 -22.12 8.70 24.65
C VAL A 378 -22.56 7.38 25.27
N ARG A 379 -23.68 6.81 24.81
CA ARG A 379 -24.11 5.45 25.17
C ARG A 379 -24.21 4.61 23.91
N TYR A 380 -23.72 3.37 23.96
CA TYR A 380 -23.85 2.42 22.87
C TYR A 380 -25.05 1.50 23.08
N THR A 381 -25.89 1.35 22.05
CA THR A 381 -26.94 0.32 22.08
C THR A 381 -26.31 -1.05 21.78
N ASP A 382 -26.93 -2.14 22.28
CA ASP A 382 -26.46 -3.50 21.98
C ASP A 382 -26.50 -3.82 20.48
N GLU A 383 -27.47 -3.23 19.75
CA GLU A 383 -27.54 -3.30 18.30
C GLU A 383 -26.38 -2.60 17.61
N ALA A 384 -25.93 -1.45 18.14
CA ALA A 384 -24.76 -0.74 17.61
C ALA A 384 -23.49 -1.57 17.82
N LEU A 385 -23.28 -2.14 19.00
CA LEU A 385 -22.11 -2.99 19.28
C LEU A 385 -22.08 -4.22 18.35
N ARG A 386 -23.22 -4.89 18.15
CA ARG A 386 -23.31 -5.98 17.17
C ARG A 386 -23.06 -5.49 15.73
N ALA A 387 -23.56 -4.30 15.37
CA ALA A 387 -23.33 -3.71 14.07
C ALA A 387 -21.84 -3.38 13.85
N CYS A 388 -21.13 -2.89 14.87
CA CYS A 388 -19.67 -2.67 14.80
C CYS A 388 -18.93 -3.95 14.40
N VAL A 389 -19.29 -5.09 14.98
CA VAL A 389 -18.66 -6.38 14.65
C VAL A 389 -19.07 -6.88 13.28
N THR A 390 -20.37 -6.97 13.01
CA THR A 390 -20.88 -7.59 11.78
C THR A 390 -20.55 -6.77 10.53
N LEU A 391 -20.65 -5.45 10.62
CA LEU A 391 -20.35 -4.57 9.49
C LEU A 391 -18.85 -4.42 9.26
N SER A 392 -18.02 -4.35 10.32
CA SER A 392 -16.58 -4.33 10.16
C SER A 392 -16.04 -5.64 9.58
N GLU A 393 -16.56 -6.80 10.00
CA GLU A 393 -16.17 -8.10 9.41
C GLU A 393 -16.55 -8.19 7.94
N ARG A 394 -17.70 -7.64 7.58
CA ARG A 394 -18.21 -7.66 6.21
C ARG A 394 -17.50 -6.70 5.28
N TYR A 395 -17.22 -5.47 5.74
CA TYR A 395 -16.77 -4.37 4.86
C TYR A 395 -15.31 -3.97 5.06
N ILE A 396 -14.67 -4.30 6.19
CA ILE A 396 -13.25 -4.02 6.43
C ILE A 396 -12.47 -5.33 6.37
N THR A 397 -11.90 -5.63 5.19
CA THR A 397 -11.17 -6.89 4.94
C THR A 397 -9.67 -6.79 5.23
N SER A 398 -9.13 -5.58 5.40
CA SER A 398 -7.70 -5.33 5.56
C SER A 398 -7.15 -5.59 6.97
N ARG A 399 -8.03 -5.73 7.98
CA ARG A 399 -7.69 -5.94 9.40
C ARG A 399 -8.49 -7.08 10.00
N CYS A 400 -7.99 -7.63 11.11
CA CYS A 400 -8.64 -8.73 11.82
C CYS A 400 -9.53 -8.24 12.96
N LEU A 401 -10.48 -9.08 13.38
CA LEU A 401 -11.17 -8.92 14.65
C LEU A 401 -10.22 -9.28 15.81
N PRO A 402 -10.33 -8.61 16.97
CA PRO A 402 -11.33 -7.61 17.35
C PRO A 402 -11.00 -6.17 16.97
N ASP A 403 -9.77 -5.86 16.59
CA ASP A 403 -9.21 -4.51 16.41
C ASP A 403 -10.09 -3.62 15.52
N LYS A 404 -10.46 -4.09 14.32
CA LYS A 404 -11.33 -3.33 13.40
C LYS A 404 -12.71 -3.01 13.96
N ALA A 405 -13.25 -3.83 14.84
CA ALA A 405 -14.55 -3.59 15.45
C ALA A 405 -14.45 -2.57 16.60
N VAL A 406 -13.35 -2.58 17.33
CA VAL A 406 -13.01 -1.57 18.35
C VAL A 406 -12.80 -0.22 17.70
N ASP A 407 -12.05 -0.15 16.59
CA ASP A 407 -11.85 1.08 15.82
C ASP A 407 -13.19 1.70 15.35
N VAL A 408 -14.11 0.86 14.85
CA VAL A 408 -15.44 1.33 14.42
C VAL A 408 -16.25 1.86 15.59
N MET A 409 -16.17 1.20 16.75
CA MET A 409 -16.85 1.64 17.98
C MET A 409 -16.30 2.99 18.45
N ASP A 410 -14.98 3.15 18.47
CA ASP A 410 -14.30 4.38 18.87
C ASP A 410 -14.64 5.55 17.94
N GLU A 411 -14.54 5.34 16.61
CA GLU A 411 -14.89 6.35 15.61
C GLU A 411 -16.38 6.75 15.68
N ALA A 412 -17.29 5.79 15.98
CA ALA A 412 -18.70 6.08 16.12
C ALA A 412 -18.98 6.98 17.35
N GLY A 413 -18.32 6.71 18.46
CA GLY A 413 -18.38 7.55 19.65
C GLY A 413 -17.84 8.97 19.39
N SER A 414 -16.69 9.05 18.76
CA SER A 414 -16.03 10.31 18.39
C SER A 414 -16.89 11.16 17.46
N MET A 415 -17.43 10.53 16.40
CA MET A 415 -18.29 11.22 15.42
C MET A 415 -19.55 11.80 16.07
N LEU A 416 -20.20 11.03 16.95
CA LEU A 416 -21.41 11.49 17.62
C LEU A 416 -21.14 12.60 18.63
N ARG A 417 -20.03 12.51 19.37
CA ARG A 417 -19.60 13.57 20.31
C ARG A 417 -19.41 14.90 19.56
N LEU A 418 -18.80 14.88 18.39
CA LEU A 418 -18.62 16.07 17.54
C LEU A 418 -19.97 16.63 17.06
N ALA A 419 -20.90 15.76 16.65
CA ALA A 419 -22.20 16.15 16.15
C ALA A 419 -23.14 16.70 17.23
N SER A 420 -23.04 16.20 18.46
CA SER A 420 -23.95 16.51 19.58
C SER A 420 -23.57 17.75 20.38
N CYS A 421 -22.47 18.43 20.06
CA CYS A 421 -21.96 19.59 20.80
C CYS A 421 -21.92 19.38 22.34
N GLY A 422 -21.60 18.17 22.78
CA GLY A 422 -21.41 17.84 24.19
C GLY A 422 -22.66 17.41 24.97
N ARG A 423 -23.80 17.18 24.29
CA ARG A 423 -24.99 16.54 24.90
C ARG A 423 -24.82 15.03 24.92
N GLU A 424 -25.36 14.35 25.94
CA GLU A 424 -25.42 12.89 25.95
C GLU A 424 -26.16 12.38 24.68
N SER A 425 -25.51 11.55 23.92
CA SER A 425 -26.03 11.01 22.67
C SER A 425 -25.94 9.50 22.69
N VAL A 426 -26.85 8.86 21.98
CA VAL A 426 -26.90 7.40 21.87
C VAL A 426 -26.39 6.97 20.51
N VAL A 427 -25.34 6.14 20.49
CA VAL A 427 -24.84 5.51 19.28
C VAL A 427 -25.79 4.36 18.93
N ASP A 428 -26.51 4.52 17.85
CA ASP A 428 -27.39 3.52 17.25
C ASP A 428 -26.74 2.83 16.05
N LYS A 429 -27.42 1.85 15.49
CA LYS A 429 -26.98 1.15 14.28
C LYS A 429 -26.75 2.12 13.10
N ALA A 430 -27.59 3.14 12.93
CA ALA A 430 -27.47 4.08 11.84
C ALA A 430 -26.20 4.96 11.95
N ALA A 431 -25.76 5.26 13.16
CA ALA A 431 -24.48 5.95 13.37
C ALA A 431 -23.30 5.06 12.96
N VAL A 432 -23.32 3.78 13.31
CA VAL A 432 -22.29 2.80 12.89
C VAL A 432 -22.26 2.65 11.36
N GLU A 433 -23.40 2.57 10.72
CA GLU A 433 -23.51 2.50 9.25
C GLU A 433 -22.86 3.71 8.57
N LYS A 434 -23.04 4.92 9.14
CA LYS A 434 -22.37 6.14 8.64
C LYS A 434 -20.86 6.08 8.80
N VAL A 435 -20.36 5.55 9.91
CA VAL A 435 -18.92 5.38 10.15
C VAL A 435 -18.33 4.40 9.15
N ILE A 436 -18.94 3.22 9.00
CA ILE A 436 -18.50 2.24 8.01
C ILE A 436 -18.49 2.82 6.60
N SER A 437 -19.54 3.58 6.24
CA SER A 437 -19.59 4.27 4.96
C SER A 437 -18.41 5.24 4.77
N ARG A 438 -18.05 5.99 5.81
CA ARG A 438 -16.93 6.94 5.76
C ARG A 438 -15.58 6.23 5.64
N MET A 439 -15.39 5.15 6.41
CA MET A 439 -14.14 4.37 6.42
C MET A 439 -13.91 3.60 5.11
N THR A 440 -14.99 3.10 4.50
CA THR A 440 -14.92 2.20 3.33
C THR A 440 -15.26 2.88 2.01
N GLY A 441 -15.84 4.09 2.05
CA GLY A 441 -16.37 4.77 0.87
C GLY A 441 -17.71 4.20 0.35
N ILE A 442 -18.30 3.20 1.01
CA ILE A 442 -19.57 2.57 0.60
C ILE A 442 -20.73 3.44 1.08
N PRO A 443 -21.67 3.86 0.21
CA PRO A 443 -22.78 4.74 0.60
C PRO A 443 -23.68 4.16 1.69
N VAL A 444 -24.12 5.00 2.64
CA VAL A 444 -24.99 4.62 3.76
C VAL A 444 -26.28 3.94 3.30
N GLY A 445 -26.88 4.41 2.22
CA GLY A 445 -28.11 3.84 1.65
C GLY A 445 -27.99 2.37 1.26
N ARG A 446 -26.75 1.88 1.02
CA ARG A 446 -26.47 0.46 0.76
C ARG A 446 -26.35 -0.36 2.03
N ILE A 447 -25.79 0.22 3.06
CA ILE A 447 -25.59 -0.47 4.33
C ILE A 447 -26.94 -0.63 5.03
N ALA A 448 -27.83 0.36 4.90
CA ALA A 448 -29.12 0.43 5.58
C ALA A 448 -30.28 -0.30 4.87
N GLN A 449 -30.27 -0.36 3.51
CA GLN A 449 -31.34 -1.09 2.77
C GLN A 449 -31.16 -2.61 2.87
N SER A 450 -32.28 -3.32 2.97
CA SER A 450 -32.21 -4.78 2.87
C SER A 450 -31.64 -5.14 1.50
N GLU A 451 -30.48 -5.79 1.50
CA GLU A 451 -29.78 -6.19 0.27
C GLU A 451 -30.70 -7.03 -0.65
N GLY A 452 -31.66 -7.74 -0.03
CA GLY A 452 -32.63 -8.53 -0.77
C GLY A 452 -33.54 -7.72 -1.69
N GLU A 453 -34.06 -6.57 -1.25
CA GLU A 453 -34.92 -5.70 -2.09
C GLU A 453 -34.16 -5.13 -3.27
N ARG A 454 -32.92 -4.72 -3.06
CA ARG A 454 -32.04 -4.22 -4.13
C ARG A 454 -31.72 -5.32 -5.14
N LEU A 455 -31.37 -6.51 -4.70
CA LEU A 455 -31.08 -7.64 -5.58
C LEU A 455 -32.31 -8.01 -6.42
N LEU A 456 -33.52 -7.91 -5.87
CA LEU A 456 -34.76 -8.16 -6.61
C LEU A 456 -35.04 -7.09 -7.66
N SER A 457 -34.74 -5.81 -7.41
CA SER A 457 -34.92 -4.72 -8.36
C SER A 457 -33.82 -4.59 -9.42
N MET A 458 -32.68 -5.26 -9.24
CA MET A 458 -31.48 -5.15 -10.10
C MET A 458 -31.80 -5.44 -11.57
N ALA A 459 -32.57 -6.49 -11.87
CA ALA A 459 -32.88 -6.86 -13.23
C ALA A 459 -33.68 -5.78 -13.99
N SER A 460 -34.62 -5.13 -13.33
CA SER A 460 -35.44 -4.06 -13.94
C SER A 460 -34.59 -2.81 -14.25
N GLU A 461 -33.70 -2.45 -13.36
CA GLU A 461 -32.85 -1.28 -13.54
C GLU A 461 -31.77 -1.51 -14.61
N LEU A 462 -31.12 -2.67 -14.63
CA LEU A 462 -30.16 -3.00 -15.68
C LEU A 462 -30.81 -3.10 -17.06
N ARG A 463 -32.05 -3.61 -17.18
CA ARG A 463 -32.81 -3.62 -18.46
C ARG A 463 -33.08 -2.21 -18.97
N SER A 464 -33.32 -1.24 -18.10
CA SER A 464 -33.51 0.14 -18.51
C SER A 464 -32.25 0.78 -19.11
N ARG A 465 -31.07 0.29 -18.74
CA ARG A 465 -29.77 0.81 -19.20
C ARG A 465 -29.19 0.01 -20.37
N VAL A 466 -29.39 -1.31 -20.39
CA VAL A 466 -28.85 -2.22 -21.40
C VAL A 466 -30.00 -2.78 -22.24
N ILE A 467 -30.24 -2.12 -23.36
CA ILE A 467 -31.38 -2.43 -24.25
C ILE A 467 -31.06 -3.64 -25.11
N GLY A 468 -32.05 -4.51 -25.30
CA GLY A 468 -32.00 -5.63 -26.24
C GLY A 468 -31.22 -6.85 -25.74
N GLN A 469 -30.89 -6.94 -24.44
CA GLN A 469 -30.13 -8.05 -23.85
C GLN A 469 -30.81 -8.63 -22.59
N ASP A 470 -32.13 -8.75 -22.61
CA ASP A 470 -32.91 -9.16 -21.43
C ASP A 470 -32.50 -10.50 -20.84
N ASP A 471 -32.22 -11.51 -21.70
CA ASP A 471 -31.76 -12.83 -21.32
C ASP A 471 -30.39 -12.78 -20.61
N ALA A 472 -29.47 -11.96 -21.15
CA ALA A 472 -28.13 -11.77 -20.57
C ALA A 472 -28.23 -11.11 -19.18
N VAL A 473 -29.02 -10.06 -19.06
CA VAL A 473 -29.25 -9.35 -17.79
C VAL A 473 -29.87 -10.29 -16.76
N GLU A 474 -30.88 -11.08 -17.14
CA GLU A 474 -31.55 -11.99 -16.21
C GLU A 474 -30.62 -13.07 -15.66
N LYS A 475 -29.77 -13.67 -16.52
CA LYS A 475 -28.79 -14.68 -16.09
C LYS A 475 -27.76 -14.11 -15.14
N VAL A 476 -27.20 -12.94 -15.45
CA VAL A 476 -26.26 -12.23 -14.56
C VAL A 476 -26.89 -11.97 -13.20
N CYS A 477 -28.10 -11.41 -13.19
CA CYS A 477 -28.81 -11.08 -11.96
C CYS A 477 -29.08 -12.33 -11.11
N ARG A 478 -29.53 -13.42 -11.74
CA ARG A 478 -29.79 -14.70 -11.06
C ARG A 478 -28.52 -15.26 -10.41
N ALA A 479 -27.40 -15.24 -11.11
CA ALA A 479 -26.13 -15.74 -10.58
C ALA A 479 -25.60 -14.87 -9.43
N ILE A 480 -25.71 -13.55 -9.53
CA ILE A 480 -25.33 -12.62 -8.47
C ILE A 480 -26.22 -12.80 -7.24
N CYS A 481 -27.54 -12.97 -7.42
CA CYS A 481 -28.45 -13.27 -6.31
C CYS A 481 -28.04 -14.58 -5.58
N ARG A 482 -27.65 -15.62 -6.30
CA ARG A 482 -27.11 -16.85 -5.70
C ARG A 482 -25.82 -16.61 -4.92
N GLY A 483 -24.91 -15.82 -5.48
CA GLY A 483 -23.64 -15.48 -4.82
C GLY A 483 -23.82 -14.70 -3.53
N ARG A 484 -24.82 -13.81 -3.51
CA ARG A 484 -25.10 -12.94 -2.35
C ARG A 484 -26.05 -13.54 -1.32
N SER A 485 -26.83 -14.57 -1.67
CA SER A 485 -27.76 -15.21 -0.75
C SER A 485 -27.10 -16.15 0.27
N GLY A 486 -25.79 -16.31 0.25
CA GLY A 486 -25.05 -17.19 1.17
C GLY A 486 -25.15 -18.68 0.85
N ILE A 487 -25.75 -19.06 -0.28
CA ILE A 487 -25.86 -20.47 -0.72
C ILE A 487 -24.59 -20.92 -1.45
N LYS A 488 -23.86 -19.98 -2.07
CA LYS A 488 -22.61 -20.22 -2.78
C LYS A 488 -21.46 -20.37 -1.77
N ASP A 489 -20.44 -21.10 -2.17
CA ASP A 489 -19.18 -21.24 -1.43
C ASP A 489 -18.60 -19.83 -1.09
N PRO A 490 -18.37 -19.51 0.20
CA PRO A 490 -17.90 -18.20 0.63
C PRO A 490 -16.49 -17.88 0.14
N ASP A 491 -15.72 -18.89 -0.26
CA ASP A 491 -14.36 -18.71 -0.74
C ASP A 491 -14.27 -18.31 -2.21
N ARG A 492 -15.39 -18.34 -2.96
CA ARG A 492 -15.44 -17.98 -4.38
C ARG A 492 -15.87 -16.54 -4.63
N PRO A 493 -15.51 -15.94 -5.79
CA PRO A 493 -16.03 -14.63 -6.20
C PRO A 493 -17.56 -14.60 -6.24
N ILE A 494 -18.18 -13.41 -6.10
CA ILE A 494 -19.64 -13.22 -6.17
C ILE A 494 -20.20 -13.83 -7.47
N GLY A 495 -19.51 -13.59 -8.59
CA GLY A 495 -19.86 -14.15 -9.89
C GLY A 495 -18.67 -14.14 -10.84
N SER A 496 -18.58 -15.18 -11.68
CA SER A 496 -17.59 -15.32 -12.74
C SER A 496 -18.29 -15.63 -14.06
N PHE A 497 -18.22 -14.68 -15.00
CA PHE A 497 -19.01 -14.71 -16.24
C PHE A 497 -18.13 -14.61 -17.47
N LEU A 498 -18.47 -15.35 -18.51
CA LEU A 498 -17.94 -15.18 -19.85
C LEU A 498 -19.04 -14.59 -20.77
N PHE A 499 -18.85 -13.34 -21.20
CA PHE A 499 -19.73 -12.64 -22.12
C PHE A 499 -19.23 -12.83 -23.55
N PHE A 500 -20.03 -13.42 -24.39
CA PHE A 500 -19.65 -13.67 -25.78
C PHE A 500 -20.76 -13.22 -26.76
N GLY A 501 -20.34 -12.79 -27.92
CA GLY A 501 -21.24 -12.25 -28.95
C GLY A 501 -20.55 -11.18 -29.81
N PRO A 502 -21.26 -10.62 -30.80
CA PRO A 502 -20.73 -9.62 -31.71
C PRO A 502 -20.17 -8.38 -30.99
N THR A 503 -19.37 -7.59 -31.68
CA THR A 503 -18.91 -6.31 -31.17
C THR A 503 -20.02 -5.29 -31.14
N GLY A 504 -20.00 -4.35 -30.18
CA GLY A 504 -20.96 -3.25 -30.10
C GLY A 504 -22.37 -3.61 -29.67
N VAL A 505 -22.60 -4.77 -29.03
CA VAL A 505 -23.93 -5.24 -28.55
C VAL A 505 -24.17 -4.93 -27.06
N GLY A 506 -23.20 -4.32 -26.35
CA GLY A 506 -23.38 -3.89 -24.97
C GLY A 506 -22.68 -4.71 -23.88
N LYS A 507 -21.73 -5.62 -24.22
CA LYS A 507 -20.98 -6.44 -23.24
C LYS A 507 -20.31 -5.57 -22.16
N THR A 508 -19.48 -4.63 -22.57
CA THR A 508 -18.77 -3.70 -21.67
C THR A 508 -19.72 -2.74 -20.96
N LEU A 509 -20.84 -2.37 -21.62
CA LEU A 509 -21.86 -1.52 -21.01
C LEU A 509 -22.56 -2.22 -19.83
N LEU A 510 -22.90 -3.51 -19.98
CA LEU A 510 -23.49 -4.28 -18.88
C LEU A 510 -22.53 -4.40 -17.71
N ALA A 511 -21.22 -4.64 -17.96
CA ALA A 511 -20.22 -4.69 -16.92
C ALA A 511 -20.13 -3.34 -16.16
N LYS A 512 -20.11 -2.22 -16.89
CA LYS A 512 -20.09 -0.88 -16.30
C LYS A 512 -21.36 -0.55 -15.52
N SER A 513 -22.53 -0.89 -16.08
CA SER A 513 -23.82 -0.68 -15.39
C SER A 513 -23.94 -1.55 -14.14
N LEU A 514 -23.32 -2.73 -14.15
CA LEU A 514 -23.27 -3.61 -13.00
C LEU A 514 -22.35 -3.06 -11.90
N ALA A 515 -21.17 -2.52 -12.25
CA ALA A 515 -20.29 -1.85 -11.31
C ALA A 515 -20.99 -0.66 -10.65
N GLU A 516 -21.61 0.19 -11.42
CA GLU A 516 -22.39 1.31 -10.92
C GLU A 516 -23.56 0.88 -10.03
N TYR A 517 -24.27 -0.20 -10.39
CA TYR A 517 -25.38 -0.70 -9.59
C TYR A 517 -24.93 -1.38 -8.31
N LEU A 518 -23.94 -2.27 -8.35
CA LEU A 518 -23.49 -3.04 -7.19
C LEU A 518 -22.57 -2.23 -6.27
N PHE A 519 -21.79 -1.30 -6.82
CA PHE A 519 -20.71 -0.60 -6.10
C PHE A 519 -20.84 0.92 -6.16
N ASP A 520 -22.00 1.47 -6.62
CA ASP A 520 -22.44 2.89 -6.73
C ASP A 520 -21.49 3.80 -7.51
N ASP A 521 -20.41 3.27 -8.05
CA ASP A 521 -19.47 4.00 -8.87
C ASP A 521 -19.05 3.17 -10.09
N ALA A 522 -19.08 3.79 -11.24
CA ALA A 522 -18.60 3.20 -12.47
C ALA A 522 -17.09 3.00 -12.50
N ASP A 523 -16.36 3.73 -11.64
CA ASP A 523 -14.91 3.65 -11.49
C ASP A 523 -14.48 2.48 -10.59
N ASN A 524 -15.42 1.86 -9.85
CA ASN A 524 -15.19 0.59 -9.16
C ASN A 524 -15.16 -0.61 -10.15
N MET A 525 -14.51 -0.38 -11.30
CA MET A 525 -14.28 -1.37 -12.34
C MET A 525 -12.82 -1.42 -12.75
N VAL A 526 -12.16 -2.53 -12.44
CA VAL A 526 -10.80 -2.82 -12.90
C VAL A 526 -10.89 -3.38 -14.31
N ARG A 527 -10.51 -2.60 -15.32
CA ARG A 527 -10.56 -3.03 -16.73
C ARG A 527 -9.15 -3.35 -17.22
N ILE A 528 -8.99 -4.54 -17.77
CA ILE A 528 -7.73 -5.04 -18.34
C ILE A 528 -8.02 -5.56 -19.76
N ASP A 529 -7.29 -5.04 -20.74
CA ASP A 529 -7.36 -5.50 -22.13
C ASP A 529 -6.36 -6.64 -22.35
N MET A 530 -6.86 -7.84 -22.60
CA MET A 530 -6.05 -9.04 -22.74
C MET A 530 -5.20 -9.04 -24.03
N SER A 531 -5.46 -8.13 -24.96
CA SER A 531 -4.60 -7.96 -26.14
C SER A 531 -3.19 -7.46 -25.80
N GLU A 532 -2.99 -6.85 -24.65
CA GLU A 532 -1.69 -6.45 -24.12
C GLU A 532 -0.94 -7.59 -23.41
N TYR A 533 -1.58 -8.75 -23.24
CA TYR A 533 -1.11 -9.87 -22.40
C TYR A 533 -0.97 -11.18 -23.20
N MET A 534 -0.51 -11.06 -24.44
CA MET A 534 -0.29 -12.21 -25.34
C MET A 534 1.02 -12.96 -25.07
N GLU A 535 1.99 -12.32 -24.43
CA GLU A 535 3.33 -12.85 -24.22
C GLU A 535 3.45 -13.63 -22.89
N LYS A 536 4.43 -14.53 -22.79
CA LYS A 536 4.67 -15.37 -21.61
C LYS A 536 4.95 -14.57 -20.33
N PHE A 537 5.56 -13.39 -20.45
CA PHE A 537 5.84 -12.52 -19.31
C PHE A 537 4.62 -11.68 -18.84
N ALA A 538 3.50 -11.82 -19.51
CA ALA A 538 2.28 -11.07 -19.20
C ALA A 538 1.72 -11.37 -17.81
N VAL A 539 1.91 -12.58 -17.29
CA VAL A 539 1.46 -12.98 -15.95
C VAL A 539 2.13 -12.12 -14.87
N SER A 540 3.44 -11.86 -14.99
CA SER A 540 4.15 -11.01 -14.02
C SER A 540 3.67 -9.56 -14.02
N ARG A 541 3.12 -9.04 -15.10
CA ARG A 541 2.49 -7.71 -15.12
C ARG A 541 1.16 -7.68 -14.35
N LEU A 542 0.43 -8.80 -14.33
CA LEU A 542 -0.84 -8.89 -13.60
C LEU A 542 -0.66 -9.01 -12.08
N ILE A 543 0.32 -9.80 -11.64
CA ILE A 543 0.56 -10.09 -10.21
C ILE A 543 1.75 -9.35 -9.60
N GLY A 544 2.55 -8.65 -10.44
CA GLY A 544 3.82 -8.03 -10.09
C GLY A 544 5.03 -8.89 -10.45
N ALA A 545 6.17 -8.27 -10.72
CA ALA A 545 7.41 -8.98 -11.00
C ALA A 545 8.08 -9.50 -9.72
N PRO A 546 8.71 -10.70 -9.74
CA PRO A 546 9.45 -11.22 -8.58
C PRO A 546 10.66 -10.35 -8.26
N PRO A 547 11.18 -10.40 -7.01
CA PRO A 547 12.39 -9.67 -6.61
C PRO A 547 13.57 -9.99 -7.53
N GLY A 548 14.25 -8.95 -8.04
CA GLY A 548 15.41 -9.07 -8.91
C GLY A 548 15.12 -9.02 -10.42
N TYR A 549 13.86 -8.93 -10.83
CA TYR A 549 13.49 -8.71 -12.23
C TYR A 549 13.14 -7.24 -12.51
N VAL A 550 13.33 -6.82 -13.76
CA VAL A 550 12.94 -5.47 -14.23
C VAL A 550 11.43 -5.30 -14.04
N GLY A 551 11.00 -4.20 -13.40
CA GLY A 551 9.60 -3.95 -13.06
C GLY A 551 9.16 -4.45 -11.66
N PHE A 552 10.09 -4.86 -10.79
CA PHE A 552 9.75 -5.27 -9.41
C PHE A 552 9.12 -4.12 -8.59
N GLU A 553 9.45 -2.87 -8.91
CA GLU A 553 8.83 -1.69 -8.26
C GLU A 553 7.40 -1.45 -8.75
N ASP A 554 7.03 -1.98 -9.92
CA ASP A 554 5.69 -1.86 -10.47
C ASP A 554 4.73 -2.83 -9.76
N ASN A 555 3.65 -2.29 -9.23
CA ASN A 555 2.61 -3.08 -8.61
C ASN A 555 1.84 -3.90 -9.67
N GLY A 556 1.34 -5.08 -9.30
CA GLY A 556 0.55 -5.91 -10.23
C GLY A 556 -0.72 -5.19 -10.68
N GLN A 557 -0.94 -5.14 -12.00
CA GLN A 557 -2.06 -4.40 -12.60
C GLN A 557 -3.44 -5.00 -12.29
N LEU A 558 -3.50 -6.26 -11.86
CA LEU A 558 -4.72 -6.90 -11.39
C LEU A 558 -4.80 -6.91 -9.87
N THR A 559 -3.73 -7.30 -9.21
CA THR A 559 -3.73 -7.53 -7.75
C THR A 559 -3.80 -6.24 -6.95
N GLU A 560 -3.09 -5.19 -7.36
CA GLU A 560 -3.07 -3.94 -6.60
C GLU A 560 -4.40 -3.16 -6.63
N PRO A 561 -5.07 -2.96 -7.80
CA PRO A 561 -6.38 -2.31 -7.81
C PRO A 561 -7.44 -3.09 -7.03
N VAL A 562 -7.45 -4.43 -7.11
CA VAL A 562 -8.40 -5.25 -6.33
C VAL A 562 -8.11 -5.18 -4.84
N ARG A 563 -6.85 -5.08 -4.43
CA ARG A 563 -6.46 -4.88 -3.03
C ARG A 563 -6.94 -3.54 -2.49
N GLN A 564 -6.84 -2.48 -3.30
CA GLN A 564 -7.30 -1.13 -2.92
C GLN A 564 -8.82 -1.04 -2.93
N HIS A 565 -9.48 -1.67 -3.88
CA HIS A 565 -10.93 -1.71 -4.04
C HIS A 565 -11.46 -3.16 -4.04
N PRO A 566 -11.60 -3.79 -2.85
CA PRO A 566 -12.04 -5.19 -2.76
C PRO A 566 -13.45 -5.45 -3.30
N TYR A 567 -14.27 -4.42 -3.39
CA TYR A 567 -15.63 -4.44 -3.94
C TYR A 567 -15.62 -3.82 -5.34
N CYS A 568 -15.31 -4.60 -6.35
CA CYS A 568 -15.21 -4.10 -7.72
C CYS A 568 -15.68 -5.13 -8.76
N VAL A 569 -15.92 -4.67 -9.98
CA VAL A 569 -16.06 -5.51 -11.16
C VAL A 569 -14.70 -5.62 -11.84
N VAL A 570 -14.18 -6.82 -12.01
CA VAL A 570 -12.97 -7.09 -12.80
C VAL A 570 -13.42 -7.44 -14.21
N LEU A 571 -13.12 -6.57 -15.17
CA LEU A 571 -13.42 -6.77 -16.58
C LEU A 571 -12.14 -7.12 -17.35
N LEU A 572 -12.09 -8.35 -17.85
CA LEU A 572 -11.03 -8.85 -18.73
C LEU A 572 -11.55 -8.82 -20.17
N ASP A 573 -11.13 -7.83 -20.94
CA ASP A 573 -11.63 -7.62 -22.30
C ASP A 573 -10.82 -8.48 -23.29
N GLU A 574 -11.46 -9.08 -24.30
CA GLU A 574 -10.87 -9.93 -25.34
C GLU A 574 -10.04 -11.11 -24.81
N ILE A 575 -10.61 -11.85 -23.86
CA ILE A 575 -9.94 -12.96 -23.14
C ILE A 575 -9.34 -14.04 -24.05
N GLU A 576 -9.86 -14.22 -25.26
CA GLU A 576 -9.32 -15.15 -26.26
C GLU A 576 -7.90 -14.80 -26.75
N LYS A 577 -7.43 -13.59 -26.51
CA LYS A 577 -6.09 -13.14 -26.87
C LYS A 577 -5.06 -13.37 -25.77
N ALA A 578 -5.51 -13.70 -24.57
CA ALA A 578 -4.64 -13.90 -23.42
C ALA A 578 -3.71 -15.10 -23.58
N HIS A 579 -2.50 -15.00 -23.02
CA HIS A 579 -1.59 -16.14 -22.96
C HIS A 579 -2.20 -17.29 -22.13
N PRO A 580 -1.98 -18.57 -22.49
CA PRO A 580 -2.54 -19.72 -21.77
C PRO A 580 -2.30 -19.74 -20.25
N ASP A 581 -1.16 -19.25 -19.78
CA ASP A 581 -0.83 -19.19 -18.35
C ASP A 581 -1.77 -18.27 -17.55
N ILE A 582 -2.44 -17.32 -18.20
CA ILE A 582 -3.43 -16.45 -17.53
C ILE A 582 -4.68 -17.24 -17.16
N PHE A 583 -5.07 -18.25 -17.96
CA PHE A 583 -6.19 -19.11 -17.60
C PHE A 583 -5.92 -19.89 -16.31
N ASN A 584 -4.66 -20.36 -16.11
CA ASN A 584 -4.27 -21.06 -14.87
C ASN A 584 -4.37 -20.12 -13.65
N LEU A 585 -3.98 -18.85 -13.81
CA LEU A 585 -4.11 -17.84 -12.78
C LEU A 585 -5.59 -17.56 -12.46
N LEU A 586 -6.43 -17.44 -13.47
CA LEU A 586 -7.86 -17.24 -13.29
C LEU A 586 -8.56 -18.44 -12.66
N LEU A 587 -8.10 -19.66 -12.93
CA LEU A 587 -8.60 -20.86 -12.24
C LEU A 587 -8.41 -20.76 -10.73
N GLN A 588 -7.22 -20.32 -10.28
CA GLN A 588 -6.97 -20.12 -8.85
C GLN A 588 -7.92 -19.07 -8.26
N VAL A 589 -8.13 -17.94 -8.97
CA VAL A 589 -9.07 -16.92 -8.51
C VAL A 589 -10.50 -17.44 -8.41
N MET A 590 -10.95 -18.25 -9.39
CA MET A 590 -12.32 -18.78 -9.41
C MET A 590 -12.55 -19.87 -8.37
N ASP A 591 -11.53 -20.62 -7.95
CA ASP A 591 -11.66 -21.71 -6.99
C ASP A 591 -11.39 -21.28 -5.55
N GLU A 592 -10.29 -20.57 -5.31
CA GLU A 592 -9.85 -20.18 -3.98
C GLU A 592 -10.29 -18.75 -3.61
N GLY A 593 -10.81 -17.96 -4.58
CA GLY A 593 -11.19 -16.57 -4.39
C GLY A 593 -10.05 -15.68 -3.92
N CYS A 594 -8.80 -16.10 -4.11
CA CYS A 594 -7.63 -15.32 -3.74
C CYS A 594 -6.48 -15.53 -4.73
N LEU A 595 -5.57 -14.57 -4.77
CA LEU A 595 -4.37 -14.60 -5.59
C LEU A 595 -3.19 -14.07 -4.79
N THR A 596 -2.05 -14.75 -4.84
CA THR A 596 -0.83 -14.28 -4.18
C THR A 596 -0.05 -13.38 -5.11
N ASP A 597 0.24 -12.15 -4.66
CA ASP A 597 1.06 -11.21 -5.43
C ASP A 597 2.56 -11.58 -5.37
N SER A 598 3.38 -10.88 -6.15
CA SER A 598 4.84 -11.08 -6.19
C SER A 598 5.56 -10.78 -4.86
N ARG A 599 4.91 -10.10 -3.93
CA ARG A 599 5.40 -9.81 -2.57
C ARG A 599 4.96 -10.85 -1.54
N GLY A 600 4.26 -11.92 -1.96
CA GLY A 600 3.74 -12.96 -1.09
C GLY A 600 2.45 -12.60 -0.35
N ARG A 601 1.79 -11.47 -0.68
CA ARG A 601 0.53 -11.05 -0.05
C ARG A 601 -0.66 -11.70 -0.75
N LYS A 602 -1.60 -12.25 0.02
CA LYS A 602 -2.86 -12.78 -0.50
C LYS A 602 -3.85 -11.64 -0.76
N VAL A 603 -4.29 -11.51 -2.01
CA VAL A 603 -5.32 -10.56 -2.44
C VAL A 603 -6.63 -11.30 -2.61
N SER A 604 -7.67 -10.86 -1.91
CA SER A 604 -8.99 -11.51 -1.91
C SER A 604 -9.87 -11.01 -3.06
N PHE A 605 -10.43 -11.93 -3.83
CA PHE A 605 -11.40 -11.70 -4.91
C PHE A 605 -12.82 -12.12 -4.52
N ARG A 606 -13.08 -12.51 -3.26
CA ARG A 606 -14.38 -13.01 -2.78
C ARG A 606 -15.52 -12.00 -2.98
N ASN A 607 -15.22 -10.73 -2.89
CA ASN A 607 -16.19 -9.64 -3.06
C ASN A 607 -16.20 -9.04 -4.47
N THR A 608 -15.53 -9.66 -5.43
CA THR A 608 -15.48 -9.18 -6.81
C THR A 608 -16.47 -9.90 -7.70
N VAL A 609 -16.86 -9.24 -8.80
CA VAL A 609 -17.55 -9.86 -9.93
C VAL A 609 -16.58 -9.89 -11.11
N ILE A 610 -16.24 -11.10 -11.58
CA ILE A 610 -15.31 -11.29 -12.69
C ILE A 610 -16.11 -11.42 -13.99
N ILE A 611 -15.84 -10.55 -14.94
CA ILE A 611 -16.46 -10.53 -16.26
C ILE A 611 -15.37 -10.63 -17.31
N MET A 612 -15.46 -11.63 -18.15
CA MET A 612 -14.56 -11.82 -19.28
C MET A 612 -15.37 -11.60 -20.56
N THR A 613 -14.85 -10.80 -21.50
CA THR A 613 -15.53 -10.63 -22.78
C THR A 613 -14.79 -11.37 -23.89
N SER A 614 -15.54 -11.90 -24.85
CA SER A 614 -14.99 -12.56 -26.02
C SER A 614 -15.80 -12.24 -27.28
N ASN A 615 -15.09 -12.15 -28.39
CA ASN A 615 -15.68 -12.00 -29.72
C ASN A 615 -15.58 -13.29 -30.54
N VAL A 616 -15.19 -14.40 -29.91
CA VAL A 616 -15.03 -15.73 -30.55
C VAL A 616 -16.38 -16.20 -31.12
N GLY A 617 -16.34 -16.76 -32.31
CA GLY A 617 -17.52 -17.26 -33.00
C GLY A 617 -18.31 -16.21 -33.79
N SER A 618 -18.02 -14.91 -33.62
CA SER A 618 -18.76 -13.86 -34.35
C SER A 618 -18.46 -13.87 -35.87
N ARG A 619 -17.24 -14.26 -36.27
CA ARG A 619 -16.85 -14.39 -37.68
C ARG A 619 -17.51 -15.61 -38.31
N GLU A 620 -17.49 -16.74 -37.65
CA GLU A 620 -18.09 -18.00 -38.10
C GLU A 620 -19.62 -17.88 -38.25
N VAL A 621 -20.27 -17.15 -37.36
CA VAL A 621 -21.70 -16.84 -37.47
C VAL A 621 -21.97 -15.92 -38.67
N ALA A 622 -21.11 -14.91 -38.92
CA ALA A 622 -21.28 -13.99 -40.03
C ALA A 622 -21.02 -14.67 -41.39
N GLU A 623 -20.04 -15.55 -41.50
CA GLU A 623 -19.71 -16.29 -42.71
C GLU A 623 -20.75 -17.36 -43.07
N ARG A 624 -21.29 -18.06 -42.09
CA ARG A 624 -22.31 -19.09 -42.29
C ARG A 624 -23.73 -18.55 -42.42
N GLY A 625 -24.00 -17.36 -41.86
CA GLY A 625 -25.30 -16.68 -41.99
C GLY A 625 -25.61 -16.22 -43.41
N GLY A 626 -24.61 -16.15 -44.30
CA GLY A 626 -24.77 -15.83 -45.73
C GLY A 626 -24.93 -17.04 -46.68
N ALA A 627 -24.71 -18.27 -46.18
CA ALA A 627 -24.57 -19.42 -47.08
C ALA A 627 -25.81 -20.39 -47.12
N VAL A 628 -26.85 -20.15 -46.32
CA VAL A 628 -28.02 -21.05 -46.29
C VAL A 628 -29.27 -20.28 -46.61
N GLY A 629 -29.71 -20.42 -47.85
CA GLY A 629 -30.94 -19.81 -48.41
C GLY A 629 -32.24 -20.42 -47.96
N TYR A 630 -32.45 -20.71 -46.66
CA TYR A 630 -33.74 -21.05 -46.09
C TYR A 630 -34.07 -20.04 -44.98
N GLU A 631 -35.11 -19.25 -45.20
CA GLU A 631 -35.75 -18.40 -44.17
C GLU A 631 -36.33 -19.27 -43.07
N THR A 632 -35.58 -19.48 -42.02
CA THR A 632 -36.07 -20.07 -40.78
C THR A 632 -36.43 -18.95 -39.81
N GLU A 633 -37.62 -19.01 -39.23
CA GLU A 633 -38.15 -18.06 -38.26
C GLU A 633 -37.14 -17.71 -37.14
N GLY A 634 -37.13 -16.45 -36.69
CA GLY A 634 -36.11 -15.81 -35.85
C GLY A 634 -35.58 -16.67 -34.68
N ARG A 635 -36.39 -17.46 -33.99
CA ARG A 635 -35.99 -18.33 -32.87
C ARG A 635 -35.03 -19.48 -33.26
N SER A 636 -35.18 -20.04 -34.44
CA SER A 636 -34.33 -21.14 -34.90
C SER A 636 -32.92 -20.62 -35.31
N ARG A 637 -32.82 -19.38 -35.73
CA ARG A 637 -31.54 -18.69 -36.10
C ARG A 637 -30.70 -18.36 -34.87
N GLU A 638 -31.30 -17.93 -33.78
CA GLU A 638 -30.57 -17.65 -32.52
C GLU A 638 -30.04 -18.93 -31.86
N THR A 639 -30.84 -20.00 -31.82
CA THR A 639 -30.41 -21.30 -31.29
C THR A 639 -29.28 -21.90 -32.11
N PHE A 640 -29.32 -21.75 -33.44
CA PHE A 640 -28.25 -22.18 -34.33
C PHE A 640 -26.98 -21.35 -34.09
N ASN A 641 -27.05 -20.03 -34.07
CA ASN A 641 -25.91 -19.16 -33.83
C ASN A 641 -25.27 -19.48 -32.48
N ARG A 642 -26.05 -19.68 -31.42
CA ARG A 642 -25.57 -20.07 -30.11
C ARG A 642 -24.84 -21.42 -30.13
N SER A 643 -25.35 -22.45 -30.83
CA SER A 643 -24.70 -23.76 -30.94
C SER A 643 -23.36 -23.68 -31.70
N VAL A 644 -23.25 -22.82 -32.70
CA VAL A 644 -21.98 -22.58 -33.44
C VAL A 644 -20.95 -21.93 -32.52
N VAL A 645 -21.35 -20.88 -31.80
CA VAL A 645 -20.46 -20.19 -30.89
C VAL A 645 -20.00 -21.10 -29.75
N GLU A 646 -20.89 -21.92 -29.17
CA GLU A 646 -20.55 -22.89 -28.11
C GLU A 646 -19.52 -23.94 -28.60
N LYS A 647 -19.61 -24.39 -29.84
CA LYS A 647 -18.61 -25.29 -30.45
C LYS A 647 -17.25 -24.62 -30.64
N VAL A 648 -17.23 -23.37 -31.07
CA VAL A 648 -15.98 -22.62 -31.24
C VAL A 648 -15.34 -22.32 -29.88
N MET A 649 -16.14 -21.96 -28.88
CA MET A 649 -15.68 -21.75 -27.50
C MET A 649 -15.01 -22.99 -26.92
N SER A 650 -15.61 -24.17 -27.09
CA SER A 650 -15.04 -25.42 -26.57
C SER A 650 -13.72 -25.80 -27.25
N ARG A 651 -13.38 -25.18 -28.38
CA ARG A 651 -12.09 -25.34 -29.06
C ARG A 651 -11.07 -24.30 -28.64
N THR A 652 -11.53 -23.10 -28.26
CA THR A 652 -10.67 -21.96 -27.93
C THR A 652 -10.24 -21.97 -26.47
N PHE A 653 -11.13 -22.36 -25.56
CA PHE A 653 -10.89 -22.31 -24.13
C PHE A 653 -10.73 -23.72 -23.52
N PRO A 654 -9.86 -23.89 -22.50
CA PRO A 654 -9.72 -25.15 -21.79
C PRO A 654 -11.06 -25.58 -21.15
N PRO A 655 -11.42 -26.88 -21.23
CA PRO A 655 -12.69 -27.38 -20.63
C PRO A 655 -12.78 -27.12 -19.13
N GLU A 656 -11.66 -27.20 -18.42
CA GLU A 656 -11.56 -26.94 -17.01
C GLU A 656 -11.94 -25.49 -16.68
N PHE A 657 -11.40 -24.53 -17.44
CA PHE A 657 -11.75 -23.12 -17.31
C PHE A 657 -13.24 -22.86 -17.54
N LEU A 658 -13.82 -23.44 -18.61
CA LEU A 658 -15.24 -23.30 -18.89
C LEU A 658 -16.14 -23.91 -17.80
N GLY A 659 -15.67 -24.96 -17.12
CA GLY A 659 -16.40 -25.64 -16.04
C GLY A 659 -16.44 -24.85 -14.72
N ARG A 660 -15.51 -23.88 -14.53
CA ARG A 660 -15.43 -23.08 -13.30
C ARG A 660 -16.26 -21.79 -13.36
N LEU A 661 -16.72 -21.41 -14.56
CA LEU A 661 -17.58 -20.24 -14.75
C LEU A 661 -18.97 -20.47 -14.14
N ASP A 662 -19.52 -19.45 -13.50
CA ASP A 662 -20.89 -19.47 -12.99
C ASP A 662 -21.92 -19.50 -14.14
N ASP A 663 -21.66 -18.74 -15.23
CA ASP A 663 -22.48 -18.80 -16.43
C ASP A 663 -21.74 -18.29 -17.68
N ARG A 664 -22.18 -18.76 -18.83
CA ARG A 664 -21.74 -18.36 -20.16
C ARG A 664 -22.87 -17.59 -20.85
N ILE A 665 -22.70 -16.31 -21.03
CA ILE A 665 -23.76 -15.37 -21.39
C ILE A 665 -23.63 -14.93 -22.83
N PHE A 666 -24.60 -15.32 -23.64
CA PHE A 666 -24.67 -14.94 -25.05
C PHE A 666 -25.35 -13.59 -25.23
N PHE A 667 -24.71 -12.68 -25.94
CA PHE A 667 -25.26 -11.41 -26.37
C PHE A 667 -25.75 -11.53 -27.81
N ARG A 668 -27.04 -11.31 -28.02
CA ARG A 668 -27.64 -11.33 -29.37
C ARG A 668 -27.25 -10.10 -30.19
N SER A 669 -27.31 -10.20 -31.48
CA SER A 669 -27.22 -9.03 -32.38
C SER A 669 -28.39 -8.09 -32.13
N LEU A 670 -28.14 -6.79 -32.15
CA LEU A 670 -29.18 -5.77 -32.03
C LEU A 670 -30.03 -5.71 -33.29
N ASP A 671 -31.33 -5.54 -33.14
CA ASP A 671 -32.27 -5.29 -34.23
C ASP A 671 -32.58 -3.79 -34.37
N ALA A 672 -33.38 -3.43 -35.40
CA ALA A 672 -33.71 -2.04 -35.69
C ALA A 672 -34.55 -1.38 -34.55
N SER A 673 -35.33 -2.16 -33.82
CA SER A 673 -36.15 -1.65 -32.70
C SER A 673 -35.28 -1.37 -31.46
N ASP A 674 -34.27 -2.19 -31.24
CA ASP A 674 -33.27 -1.98 -30.19
C ASP A 674 -32.46 -0.70 -30.44
N VAL A 675 -32.04 -0.50 -31.71
CA VAL A 675 -31.29 0.70 -32.11
C VAL A 675 -32.10 1.98 -31.89
N ASP A 676 -33.39 1.99 -32.27
CA ASP A 676 -34.27 3.15 -32.02
C ASP A 676 -34.43 3.45 -30.52
N SER A 677 -34.50 2.41 -29.71
CA SER A 677 -34.58 2.51 -28.24
C SER A 677 -33.30 3.05 -27.64
N ILE A 678 -32.12 2.61 -28.13
CA ILE A 678 -30.81 3.12 -27.71
C ILE A 678 -30.68 4.60 -28.09
N ILE A 679 -31.08 5.00 -29.31
CA ILE A 679 -31.06 6.40 -29.73
C ILE A 679 -31.93 7.26 -28.81
N LYS A 680 -33.15 6.81 -28.46
CA LYS A 680 -34.01 7.53 -27.53
C LYS A 680 -33.36 7.73 -26.16
N LEU A 681 -32.69 6.72 -25.66
CA LEU A 681 -31.98 6.76 -24.38
C LEU A 681 -30.84 7.78 -24.42
N GLU A 682 -29.96 7.71 -25.43
CA GLU A 682 -28.84 8.64 -25.56
C GLU A 682 -29.32 10.10 -25.78
N LEU A 683 -30.32 10.31 -26.63
CA LEU A 683 -30.93 11.63 -26.81
C LEU A 683 -31.57 12.17 -25.51
N SER A 684 -32.10 11.29 -24.65
CA SER A 684 -32.65 11.73 -23.35
C SER A 684 -31.55 12.26 -22.42
N LYS A 685 -30.36 11.66 -22.44
CA LYS A 685 -29.21 12.15 -21.69
C LYS A 685 -28.71 13.52 -22.17
N ILE A 686 -28.70 13.71 -23.51
CA ILE A 686 -28.33 15.00 -24.11
C ILE A 686 -29.38 16.06 -23.76
N LYS A 687 -30.69 15.72 -23.89
CA LYS A 687 -31.78 16.63 -23.49
C LYS A 687 -31.63 17.08 -22.04
N LYS A 688 -31.33 16.17 -21.13
CA LYS A 688 -31.11 16.51 -19.72
C LYS A 688 -29.94 17.48 -19.54
N ARG A 689 -28.78 17.22 -20.17
CA ARG A 689 -27.62 18.14 -20.13
C ARG A 689 -27.93 19.53 -20.70
N VAL A 690 -28.70 19.59 -21.79
CA VAL A 690 -29.15 20.87 -22.38
C VAL A 690 -30.15 21.57 -21.46
N SER A 691 -31.03 20.83 -20.81
CA SER A 691 -32.00 21.38 -19.84
C SER A 691 -31.32 21.93 -18.59
N ASP A 692 -30.28 21.27 -18.11
CA ASP A 692 -29.46 21.70 -16.96
C ASP A 692 -28.77 23.06 -17.26
N ASN A 693 -28.50 23.36 -18.53
CA ASN A 693 -28.01 24.66 -19.02
C ASN A 693 -29.13 25.69 -19.30
N GLY A 694 -30.39 25.39 -18.96
CA GLY A 694 -31.51 26.29 -19.11
C GLY A 694 -32.15 26.32 -20.50
N TYR A 695 -31.81 25.38 -21.40
CA TYR A 695 -32.34 25.29 -22.77
C TYR A 695 -33.15 24.02 -22.98
N SER A 696 -34.07 24.03 -23.95
CA SER A 696 -34.88 22.86 -24.33
C SER A 696 -34.47 22.35 -25.71
N LEU A 697 -34.19 21.04 -25.82
CA LEU A 697 -33.73 20.40 -27.07
C LEU A 697 -34.89 19.68 -27.77
N ARG A 698 -35.17 20.02 -29.04
CA ARG A 698 -36.06 19.29 -29.94
C ARG A 698 -35.25 18.65 -31.07
N VAL A 699 -35.29 17.33 -31.17
CA VAL A 699 -34.63 16.58 -32.25
C VAL A 699 -35.72 16.14 -33.25
N SER A 700 -35.54 16.46 -34.53
CA SER A 700 -36.48 16.11 -35.58
C SER A 700 -36.53 14.61 -35.86
N ALA A 701 -37.67 14.13 -36.40
CA ALA A 701 -37.79 12.73 -36.81
C ALA A 701 -36.84 12.36 -37.97
N ALA A 702 -36.52 13.36 -38.81
CA ALA A 702 -35.57 13.22 -39.92
C ALA A 702 -34.13 13.00 -39.39
N THR A 703 -33.70 13.81 -38.42
CA THR A 703 -32.37 13.67 -37.76
C THR A 703 -32.24 12.32 -37.05
N ARG A 704 -33.27 11.86 -36.33
CA ARG A 704 -33.26 10.53 -35.71
C ARG A 704 -33.09 9.41 -36.73
N ARG A 705 -33.78 9.48 -37.88
CA ARG A 705 -33.63 8.47 -38.95
C ARG A 705 -32.21 8.47 -39.52
N LYS A 706 -31.61 9.65 -39.74
CA LYS A 706 -30.24 9.78 -40.19
C LYS A 706 -29.25 9.15 -39.18
N VAL A 707 -29.41 9.47 -37.90
CA VAL A 707 -28.60 8.89 -36.81
C VAL A 707 -28.74 7.37 -36.81
N ALA A 708 -29.94 6.81 -37.02
CA ALA A 708 -30.15 5.37 -37.10
C ALA A 708 -29.47 4.73 -38.30
N GLN A 709 -29.52 5.40 -39.46
CA GLN A 709 -28.92 4.91 -40.71
C GLN A 709 -27.38 4.94 -40.67
N GLU A 710 -26.77 6.02 -40.17
CA GLU A 710 -25.32 6.18 -40.09
C GLU A 710 -24.72 5.49 -38.88
N GLY A 711 -25.47 5.42 -37.77
CA GLY A 711 -25.01 4.90 -36.50
C GLY A 711 -25.10 3.39 -36.33
N PHE A 712 -25.77 2.66 -37.21
CA PHE A 712 -25.91 1.23 -37.14
C PHE A 712 -25.24 0.50 -38.31
N ASN A 713 -24.34 -0.43 -37.96
CA ASN A 713 -23.72 -1.30 -38.95
C ASN A 713 -23.81 -2.76 -38.45
N PRO A 714 -24.34 -3.68 -39.28
CA PRO A 714 -24.48 -5.11 -38.90
C PRO A 714 -23.17 -5.77 -38.43
N ARG A 715 -22.00 -5.26 -38.88
CA ARG A 715 -20.69 -5.81 -38.47
C ARG A 715 -20.15 -5.19 -37.19
N PHE A 716 -20.47 -3.93 -36.91
CA PHE A 716 -19.92 -3.18 -35.77
C PHE A 716 -20.96 -2.86 -34.67
N GLY A 717 -22.22 -3.33 -34.85
CA GLY A 717 -23.33 -3.09 -33.93
C GLY A 717 -23.62 -1.59 -33.75
N ALA A 718 -23.90 -1.18 -32.51
CA ALA A 718 -24.18 0.20 -32.15
C ALA A 718 -22.91 1.05 -31.86
N ARG A 719 -21.70 0.54 -32.11
CA ARG A 719 -20.44 1.29 -31.84
C ARG A 719 -20.34 2.61 -32.62
N PRO A 720 -20.72 2.68 -33.92
CA PRO A 720 -20.70 3.92 -34.68
C PRO A 720 -21.77 4.92 -34.23
N LEU A 721 -22.81 4.48 -33.50
CA LEU A 721 -23.94 5.29 -33.10
C LEU A 721 -23.56 6.55 -32.30
N ARG A 722 -22.57 6.39 -31.41
CA ARG A 722 -22.07 7.51 -30.61
C ARG A 722 -21.48 8.61 -31.47
N LYS A 723 -20.68 8.21 -32.48
CA LYS A 723 -20.11 9.17 -33.43
C LYS A 723 -21.23 9.88 -34.27
N ALA A 724 -22.18 9.10 -34.77
CA ALA A 724 -23.31 9.67 -35.51
C ALA A 724 -24.15 10.65 -34.64
N ILE A 725 -24.34 10.37 -33.35
CA ILE A 725 -25.01 11.29 -32.42
C ILE A 725 -24.16 12.55 -32.21
N THR A 726 -22.84 12.42 -32.05
CA THR A 726 -21.95 13.58 -31.90
C THR A 726 -22.05 14.46 -33.16
N ASP A 727 -21.80 13.91 -34.32
CA ASP A 727 -21.73 14.67 -35.59
C ASP A 727 -23.10 15.31 -35.97
N LEU A 728 -24.19 14.58 -35.75
CA LEU A 728 -25.53 15.04 -36.21
C LEU A 728 -26.36 15.78 -35.14
N VAL A 729 -26.00 15.65 -33.85
CA VAL A 729 -26.79 16.24 -32.76
C VAL A 729 -25.92 17.08 -31.82
N GLU A 730 -24.83 16.53 -31.22
CA GLU A 730 -24.08 17.28 -30.21
C GLU A 730 -23.34 18.48 -30.81
N ASP A 731 -22.69 18.36 -31.96
CA ASP A 731 -21.97 19.44 -32.62
C ASP A 731 -22.91 20.59 -33.06
N PRO A 732 -24.03 20.31 -33.77
CA PRO A 732 -24.98 21.35 -34.11
C PRO A 732 -25.66 22.02 -32.92
N VAL A 733 -25.90 21.27 -31.84
CA VAL A 733 -26.46 21.81 -30.59
C VAL A 733 -25.45 22.72 -29.92
N SER A 734 -24.18 22.30 -29.83
CA SER A 734 -23.10 23.08 -29.22
C SER A 734 -22.86 24.40 -29.95
N GLU A 735 -22.87 24.38 -31.30
CA GLU A 735 -22.70 25.58 -32.11
C GLU A 735 -23.85 26.56 -31.85
N LYS A 736 -25.11 26.07 -31.81
CA LYS A 736 -26.27 26.89 -31.52
C LYS A 736 -26.27 27.46 -30.10
N LEU A 737 -25.86 26.63 -29.09
CA LEU A 737 -25.72 27.08 -27.69
C LEU A 737 -24.73 28.23 -27.58
N LEU A 738 -23.55 28.09 -28.22
CA LEU A 738 -22.51 29.12 -28.20
C LEU A 738 -22.99 30.42 -28.90
N ARG A 739 -23.69 30.33 -30.03
CA ARG A 739 -24.29 31.53 -30.70
C ARG A 739 -25.35 32.21 -29.84
N MET A 740 -26.24 31.44 -29.21
CA MET A 740 -27.29 31.97 -28.34
C MET A 740 -26.72 32.59 -27.04
N SER A 741 -25.62 32.05 -26.50
CA SER A 741 -24.95 32.64 -25.34
C SER A 741 -24.22 33.97 -25.66
N LEU A 742 -23.82 34.18 -26.91
CA LEU A 742 -23.17 35.43 -27.36
C LEU A 742 -24.15 36.53 -27.72
N GLU A 743 -25.39 36.16 -28.09
CA GLU A 743 -26.43 37.11 -28.54
C GLU A 743 -27.33 37.62 -27.41
N ASP A 744 -27.11 37.24 -26.16
CA ASP A 744 -27.81 37.57 -24.90
C ASP A 744 -28.96 38.58 -25.05
N ARG A 745 -30.07 38.17 -25.73
CA ARG A 745 -31.30 38.93 -25.85
C ARG A 745 -32.38 38.34 -24.94
N GLU A 746 -32.70 39.06 -23.90
CA GLU A 746 -33.87 38.79 -23.07
C GLU A 746 -35.13 38.70 -23.94
N GLY A 747 -35.69 37.49 -24.07
CA GLY A 747 -37.01 37.28 -24.67
C GLY A 747 -37.13 36.27 -25.79
N GLU A 748 -36.06 35.65 -26.29
CA GLU A 748 -36.17 34.62 -27.34
C GLU A 748 -36.34 33.19 -26.78
N SER A 749 -37.09 32.39 -27.54
CA SER A 749 -37.38 30.99 -27.22
C SER A 749 -36.12 30.18 -26.99
N ARG A 750 -35.86 29.74 -25.72
CA ARG A 750 -34.76 28.88 -25.33
C ARG A 750 -34.87 27.44 -25.88
N VAL A 751 -35.45 27.25 -27.06
CA VAL A 751 -35.66 25.95 -27.71
C VAL A 751 -34.69 25.78 -28.87
N ILE A 752 -33.81 24.79 -28.73
CA ILE A 752 -32.85 24.40 -29.79
C ILE A 752 -33.48 23.26 -30.60
N SER A 753 -33.65 23.45 -31.90
CA SER A 753 -34.17 22.44 -32.84
C SER A 753 -33.07 21.94 -33.76
N VAL A 754 -32.90 20.59 -33.84
CA VAL A 754 -31.91 19.90 -34.66
C VAL A 754 -32.55 18.76 -35.46
#